data_1a0fe8e2ce8467a8b8ba35fff73ec397
#
_entry.id   1a0fe8e2ce8467a8b8ba35fff73ec397
#
_cell.length_a   1.000
_cell.length_b   1.000
_cell.length_c   1.000
_cell.angle_alpha   90.00
_cell.angle_beta   90.00
_cell.angle_gamma   90.00
#
_symmetry.space_group_name_H-M   'P 1'
#
loop_
_entity.id
_entity.type
_entity.pdbx_description
1 polymer ?
#
loop_
_entity_poly.entity_id
_entity_poly.type
_entity_poly.pdbx_seq_one_letter_code
_entity_poly.pdbx_strand_id
1 'polypeptide(L)'
;TEFVQEFKVLQSNFGAEHAKGPVNMTVVSKQGGREFHGAVFGYLRDYNLGSNEWYANKIGKPRTENKFTYPGFNLSGPLLIPGTGFNKNRDKVFFFVGFEYFKQALDTGFVKSWVPTQAMRNGDFSNAAAVGSGGTAVNTPPRGFPGGIIPPNMIDPGGQVLLNIFPMPNADPAATGGFNYVDNLLVNQNGWQGLARVDVNISDNTKMFLRYNIQREVQPFVIGLWWRNGEFQVPYPSAVEGRNRSDSATMSLTHVFDPTLTNETIFAVTYINFPNVFTDPSKISRTALGYPYQGIFGESQDQIPSVEAGPWCCGPMYFNPGGFDPILFAKKWQISAQDNVTKVWGTHTVKAGLYYEHVTNDQPGNGNSNGYMVLDNNNAASTGNTLADLLMGNIHTHYDEQTKNALHNIAYNIFEGYAQDSWKVKPRLTVDYGIRASYMGPWYDRGNYNGNTTGLVGWNQSGYQPGVQYSGLTWNAINSAVPLGVVSIPWVVTPRLGFAWDSKGTGDTVLRGGFGMYVYHEPQPPWTGSVDFAQGVRSTTITDATTLKALEGLGGGSVNLTGSALDTQDDKQPKTYTWSLSLDQKLPWGMMGEVSYVGNHQANILNNGIANLNAVQEYYGLQQDPTGGTNPDTFRPLNQYGDLSVYRHNMYYNYHGMQAFVSRQRGRFNFTAAYTFSKVIGVRSQDPNGQRVGSEYIWDVRTHNYGILGQDRTHVASGSMSWLLPDFKDKGALMDAVLGNWQISAIGTYFSGAPIFGNFSIGGTTTGGVTIDSQHITGSNQVAPQPVVTCDPRSNVPSGYMFNPDCFAAPTPGNNGNYVLPYIKTQPYWGLDMTLSKNFPIGNKGQKLQLRIAGYNVLNHPIQFPDTAHNLTLHYTNGVMDNPDFGKLGTWTDNGQVVQNKYGRRIVQIVLRYSF
;
A
#
# COMPACT_ATOMS: atom_id res chain seq x y z
N THR A 1 11.13 -1.48 17.90
CA THR A 1 11.25 -2.69 18.72
C THR A 1 12.47 -2.61 19.62
N GLU A 2 12.38 -3.22 20.79
CA GLU A 2 13.47 -3.27 21.79
C GLU A 2 14.61 -4.24 21.43
N PHE A 3 14.51 -4.89 20.25
CA PHE A 3 15.51 -5.86 19.77
C PHE A 3 16.56 -5.25 18.83
N VAL A 4 16.30 -4.03 18.34
CA VAL A 4 17.17 -3.32 17.41
C VAL A 4 18.22 -2.54 18.18
N GLN A 5 19.48 -2.67 17.75
CA GLN A 5 20.61 -1.90 18.24
C GLN A 5 20.87 -0.68 17.36
N GLU A 6 20.83 -0.87 16.04
CA GLU A 6 21.13 0.15 15.06
C GLU A 6 20.18 0.02 13.84
N PHE A 7 19.74 1.15 13.33
CA PHE A 7 18.99 1.25 12.09
C PHE A 7 19.67 2.27 11.19
N LYS A 8 20.07 1.84 9.99
CA LYS A 8 20.77 2.67 9.01
C LYS A 8 20.06 2.63 7.68
N VAL A 9 19.83 3.80 7.08
CA VAL A 9 19.28 3.94 5.74
C VAL A 9 20.29 4.68 4.86
N LEU A 10 20.66 4.06 3.74
CA LEU A 10 21.48 4.64 2.69
C LEU A 10 20.58 4.90 1.49
N GLN A 11 20.48 6.16 1.06
CA GLN A 11 19.55 6.58 0.00
C GLN A 11 20.24 6.96 -1.31
N SER A 12 21.56 7.21 -1.28
CA SER A 12 22.32 7.58 -2.48
C SER A 12 23.83 7.39 -2.24
N ASN A 13 24.56 7.22 -3.34
CA ASN A 13 26.04 7.25 -3.39
C ASN A 13 26.74 6.28 -2.41
N PHE A 14 26.13 5.13 -2.13
CA PHE A 14 26.76 4.09 -1.32
C PHE A 14 27.57 3.12 -2.17
N GLY A 15 28.53 2.44 -1.53
CA GLY A 15 29.49 1.55 -2.17
C GLY A 15 28.88 0.37 -2.93
N ALA A 16 29.69 -0.26 -3.77
CA ALA A 16 29.25 -1.38 -4.61
C ALA A 16 28.97 -2.66 -3.82
N GLU A 17 29.38 -2.74 -2.54
CA GLU A 17 29.05 -3.85 -1.65
C GLU A 17 27.56 -4.01 -1.35
N HIS A 18 26.77 -2.96 -1.51
CA HIS A 18 25.32 -3.01 -1.27
C HIS A 18 24.59 -3.48 -2.53
N ALA A 19 23.88 -4.58 -2.40
CA ALA A 19 23.02 -5.18 -3.44
C ALA A 19 21.67 -4.47 -3.53
N LYS A 20 20.97 -4.66 -4.65
CA LYS A 20 19.56 -4.33 -4.85
C LYS A 20 19.16 -2.88 -4.64
N GLY A 21 19.20 -2.10 -5.70
CA GLY A 21 18.48 -0.86 -5.81
C GLY A 21 19.14 0.36 -5.15
N PRO A 22 18.46 1.51 -5.24
CA PRO A 22 18.99 2.81 -4.85
C PRO A 22 18.84 3.14 -3.36
N VAL A 23 18.19 2.26 -2.58
CA VAL A 23 17.99 2.41 -1.13
C VAL A 23 18.42 1.13 -0.43
N ASN A 24 19.28 1.26 0.56
CA ASN A 24 19.69 0.15 1.40
C ASN A 24 19.31 0.42 2.86
N MET A 25 18.55 -0.50 3.47
CA MET A 25 18.16 -0.45 4.87
C MET A 25 18.87 -1.57 5.63
N THR A 26 19.68 -1.20 6.61
CA THR A 26 20.37 -2.16 7.47
C THR A 26 19.82 -2.06 8.88
N VAL A 27 19.36 -3.19 9.41
CA VAL A 27 18.89 -3.32 10.79
C VAL A 27 19.79 -4.28 11.54
N VAL A 28 20.52 -3.77 12.52
CA VAL A 28 21.39 -4.57 13.38
C VAL A 28 20.63 -4.93 14.65
N SER A 29 20.51 -6.23 14.93
CA SER A 29 19.93 -6.71 16.17
C SER A 29 20.92 -6.58 17.33
N LYS A 30 20.39 -6.40 18.54
CA LYS A 30 21.21 -6.51 19.77
C LYS A 30 21.90 -7.88 19.83
N GLN A 31 23.01 -7.93 20.50
CA GLN A 31 23.83 -9.11 20.71
C GLN A 31 24.11 -9.33 22.20
N GLY A 32 24.60 -10.52 22.55
CA GLY A 32 25.07 -10.83 23.88
C GLY A 32 26.47 -10.28 24.17
N GLY A 33 26.86 -10.26 25.44
CA GLY A 33 28.15 -9.82 25.92
C GLY A 33 28.65 -10.69 27.10
N ARG A 34 29.75 -10.28 27.72
CA ARG A 34 30.34 -11.00 28.87
C ARG A 34 29.49 -10.88 30.15
N GLU A 35 28.63 -9.88 30.24
CA GLU A 35 27.75 -9.65 31.37
C GLU A 35 26.31 -9.89 30.97
N PHE A 36 25.47 -10.24 31.93
CA PHE A 36 24.02 -10.37 31.72
C PHE A 36 23.37 -9.01 31.76
N HIS A 37 22.57 -8.74 30.74
CA HIS A 37 21.74 -7.55 30.64
C HIS A 37 20.33 -7.97 30.23
N GLY A 38 19.35 -7.25 30.75
CA GLY A 38 17.98 -7.50 30.40
C GLY A 38 17.10 -6.29 30.57
N ALA A 39 15.91 -6.37 29.98
CA ALA A 39 14.87 -5.41 30.21
C ALA A 39 13.50 -6.09 30.17
N VAL A 40 12.60 -5.60 31.02
CA VAL A 40 11.16 -5.86 30.94
C VAL A 40 10.47 -4.53 30.67
N PHE A 41 9.56 -4.49 29.74
CA PHE A 41 8.93 -3.25 29.33
C PHE A 41 7.43 -3.44 28.99
N GLY A 42 6.71 -2.34 29.06
CA GLY A 42 5.32 -2.26 28.63
C GLY A 42 5.02 -0.89 28.04
N TYR A 43 4.34 -0.88 26.89
CA TYR A 43 3.82 0.31 26.23
C TYR A 43 2.30 0.28 26.34
N LEU A 44 1.71 1.41 26.72
CA LEU A 44 0.27 1.58 26.85
C LEU A 44 -0.16 2.82 26.07
N ARG A 45 -1.12 2.66 25.18
CA ARG A 45 -1.94 3.73 24.61
C ARG A 45 -3.39 3.44 24.96
N ASP A 46 -4.07 4.42 25.53
CA ASP A 46 -5.48 4.33 25.85
C ASP A 46 -6.18 5.59 25.34
N TYR A 47 -7.34 5.44 24.72
CA TYR A 47 -8.10 6.54 24.17
C TYR A 47 -8.45 7.61 25.21
N ASN A 48 -8.57 7.25 26.49
CA ASN A 48 -8.85 8.18 27.58
C ASN A 48 -7.69 9.16 27.85
N LEU A 49 -6.47 8.81 27.48
CA LEU A 49 -5.29 9.67 27.65
C LEU A 49 -5.13 10.67 26.49
N GLY A 50 -5.80 10.45 25.37
CA GLY A 50 -5.72 11.27 24.17
C GLY A 50 -6.85 12.28 24.03
N SER A 51 -6.89 12.97 22.88
CA SER A 51 -8.02 13.79 22.46
C SER A 51 -8.94 13.01 21.53
N ASN A 52 -10.18 13.52 21.35
CA ASN A 52 -11.06 13.03 20.31
C ASN A 52 -10.64 13.59 18.93
N GLU A 53 -11.12 12.98 17.86
CA GLU A 53 -11.00 13.56 16.50
C GLU A 53 -11.75 14.90 16.44
N TRP A 54 -11.19 15.82 15.66
CA TRP A 54 -11.77 17.16 15.57
C TRP A 54 -13.23 17.14 15.08
N TYR A 55 -13.51 16.35 14.06
CA TYR A 55 -14.87 16.24 13.52
C TYR A 55 -15.83 15.54 14.49
N ALA A 56 -15.39 14.48 15.16
CA ALA A 56 -16.20 13.80 16.17
C ALA A 56 -16.59 14.75 17.31
N ASN A 57 -15.66 15.59 17.78
CA ASN A 57 -15.98 16.64 18.77
C ASN A 57 -17.01 17.64 18.26
N LYS A 58 -16.89 18.08 16.99
CA LYS A 58 -17.80 19.06 16.39
C LYS A 58 -19.23 18.55 16.36
N ILE A 59 -19.44 17.27 16.07
CA ILE A 59 -20.77 16.65 15.96
C ILE A 59 -21.19 15.92 17.24
N GLY A 60 -20.45 16.07 18.34
CA GLY A 60 -20.80 15.50 19.64
C GLY A 60 -20.63 13.98 19.77
N LYS A 61 -19.91 13.32 18.83
CA LYS A 61 -19.62 11.88 18.91
C LYS A 61 -18.56 11.57 19.98
N PRO A 62 -18.68 10.46 20.70
CA PRO A 62 -17.69 10.02 21.67
C PRO A 62 -16.35 9.70 21.01
N ARG A 63 -15.29 9.57 21.83
CA ARG A 63 -13.97 9.14 21.38
C ARG A 63 -13.99 7.67 20.95
N THR A 64 -13.26 7.37 19.84
CA THR A 64 -13.01 6.00 19.43
C THR A 64 -12.20 5.24 20.47
N GLU A 65 -12.65 4.05 20.86
CA GLU A 65 -12.13 3.26 21.99
C GLU A 65 -10.84 2.49 21.66
N ASN A 66 -9.87 3.14 21.04
CA ASN A 66 -8.60 2.50 20.67
C ASN A 66 -7.71 2.24 21.89
N LYS A 67 -7.27 1.00 22.05
CA LYS A 67 -6.33 0.57 23.10
C LYS A 67 -5.21 -0.29 22.54
N PHE A 68 -3.98 0.05 22.92
CA PHE A 68 -2.77 -0.67 22.48
C PHE A 68 -1.93 -1.01 23.71
N THR A 69 -1.55 -2.27 23.81
CA THR A 69 -0.69 -2.76 24.90
C THR A 69 0.40 -3.65 24.31
N TYR A 70 1.67 -3.29 24.60
CA TYR A 70 2.84 -4.02 24.10
C TYR A 70 3.77 -4.37 25.27
N PRO A 71 3.51 -5.47 26.02
CA PRO A 71 4.45 -6.00 26.99
C PRO A 71 5.52 -6.82 26.32
N GLY A 72 6.75 -6.77 26.85
CA GLY A 72 7.85 -7.57 26.32
C GLY A 72 9.03 -7.63 27.27
N PHE A 73 9.99 -8.43 26.88
CA PHE A 73 11.28 -8.53 27.57
C PHE A 73 12.41 -8.81 26.60
N ASN A 74 13.63 -8.54 27.03
CA ASN A 74 14.84 -9.04 26.41
C ASN A 74 15.87 -9.46 27.48
N LEU A 75 16.71 -10.40 27.11
CA LEU A 75 17.80 -10.91 27.93
C LEU A 75 19.00 -11.22 27.07
N SER A 76 20.19 -10.85 27.50
CA SER A 76 21.44 -11.11 26.80
C SER A 76 22.57 -11.41 27.80
N GLY A 77 23.57 -12.14 27.35
CA GLY A 77 24.73 -12.47 28.19
C GLY A 77 25.57 -13.61 27.63
N PRO A 78 26.50 -14.12 28.45
CA PRO A 78 27.28 -15.31 28.09
C PRO A 78 26.41 -16.56 28.23
N LEU A 79 26.45 -17.47 27.24
CA LEU A 79 25.78 -18.77 27.35
C LEU A 79 26.62 -19.66 28.31
N LEU A 80 26.07 -19.92 29.47
CA LEU A 80 26.70 -20.75 30.50
C LEU A 80 25.89 -22.02 30.73
N ILE A 81 26.52 -23.17 30.85
CA ILE A 81 25.87 -24.42 31.21
C ILE A 81 26.23 -24.75 32.68
N PRO A 82 25.28 -24.66 33.61
CA PRO A 82 25.53 -24.94 35.03
C PRO A 82 26.13 -26.33 35.23
N GLY A 83 27.12 -26.43 36.14
CA GLY A 83 27.78 -27.68 36.45
C GLY A 83 28.83 -28.15 35.44
N THR A 84 29.08 -27.37 34.40
CA THR A 84 30.12 -27.67 33.37
C THR A 84 31.18 -26.58 33.33
N GLY A 85 32.31 -26.86 32.69
CA GLY A 85 33.33 -25.84 32.38
C GLY A 85 33.03 -25.03 31.11
N PHE A 86 31.84 -25.22 30.47
CA PHE A 86 31.52 -24.58 29.21
C PHE A 86 31.42 -23.06 29.35
N ASN A 87 32.20 -22.37 28.54
CA ASN A 87 32.28 -20.91 28.43
C ASN A 87 32.48 -20.20 29.79
N LYS A 88 33.23 -20.84 30.73
CA LYS A 88 33.50 -20.31 32.09
C LYS A 88 34.14 -18.92 32.05
N ASN A 89 34.99 -18.64 31.07
CA ASN A 89 35.65 -17.35 30.90
C ASN A 89 34.73 -16.28 30.26
N ARG A 90 33.53 -16.65 29.83
CA ARG A 90 32.53 -15.75 29.19
C ARG A 90 33.08 -15.03 27.94
N ASP A 91 33.81 -15.74 27.09
CA ASP A 91 34.56 -15.16 25.96
C ASP A 91 34.24 -15.85 24.64
N LYS A 92 33.51 -17.00 24.63
CA LYS A 92 33.28 -17.80 23.42
C LYS A 92 31.88 -17.75 22.88
N VAL A 93 30.87 -17.89 23.75
CA VAL A 93 29.48 -18.01 23.28
C VAL A 93 28.58 -17.03 24.04
N PHE A 94 27.82 -16.23 23.28
CA PHE A 94 26.92 -15.23 23.82
C PHE A 94 25.53 -15.43 23.22
N PHE A 95 24.52 -14.95 23.92
CA PHE A 95 23.16 -15.00 23.42
C PHE A 95 22.41 -13.67 23.63
N PHE A 96 21.43 -13.44 22.79
CA PHE A 96 20.38 -12.46 22.97
C PHE A 96 19.05 -13.10 22.64
N VAL A 97 18.05 -12.93 23.51
CA VAL A 97 16.66 -13.32 23.26
C VAL A 97 15.74 -12.15 23.58
N GLY A 98 14.71 -11.98 22.80
CA GLY A 98 13.69 -10.98 23.01
C GLY A 98 12.32 -11.51 22.61
N PHE A 99 11.30 -11.06 23.34
CA PHE A 99 9.90 -11.38 23.07
C PHE A 99 9.04 -10.13 23.31
N GLU A 100 8.10 -9.91 22.42
CA GLU A 100 7.12 -8.83 22.50
C GLU A 100 5.76 -9.35 22.06
N TYR A 101 4.75 -9.13 22.88
CA TYR A 101 3.35 -9.37 22.55
C TYR A 101 2.68 -8.04 22.26
N PHE A 102 1.81 -7.98 21.27
CA PHE A 102 1.02 -6.81 21.00
C PHE A 102 -0.47 -7.16 20.96
N LYS A 103 -1.25 -6.32 21.61
CA LYS A 103 -2.70 -6.35 21.60
C LYS A 103 -3.20 -4.98 21.19
N GLN A 104 -3.97 -4.94 20.13
CA GLN A 104 -4.54 -3.71 19.58
C GLN A 104 -6.05 -3.87 19.46
N ALA A 105 -6.79 -3.11 20.24
CA ALA A 105 -8.21 -2.94 20.03
C ALA A 105 -8.40 -1.67 19.19
N LEU A 106 -8.88 -1.84 17.97
CA LEU A 106 -9.13 -0.78 16.98
C LEU A 106 -10.63 -0.62 16.85
N ASP A 107 -11.12 0.56 17.22
CA ASP A 107 -12.48 0.96 16.92
C ASP A 107 -12.52 1.50 15.48
N THR A 108 -13.19 0.78 14.59
CA THR A 108 -13.34 1.15 13.17
C THR A 108 -14.56 2.06 12.93
N GLY A 109 -15.29 2.39 13.99
CA GLY A 109 -16.49 3.22 13.95
C GLY A 109 -17.77 2.41 13.80
N PHE A 110 -18.87 3.13 13.76
CA PHE A 110 -20.19 2.54 13.58
C PHE A 110 -20.45 2.29 12.09
N VAL A 111 -20.97 1.09 11.81
CA VAL A 111 -21.62 0.77 10.55
C VAL A 111 -23.12 0.80 10.75
N LYS A 112 -23.82 1.23 9.73
CA LYS A 112 -25.28 1.24 9.70
C LYS A 112 -25.74 0.73 8.34
N SER A 113 -26.83 -0.02 8.33
CA SER A 113 -27.38 -0.57 7.10
C SER A 113 -28.88 -0.80 7.24
N TRP A 114 -29.51 -1.02 6.12
CA TRP A 114 -30.88 -1.51 6.07
C TRP A 114 -30.85 -3.01 5.83
N VAL A 115 -31.36 -3.81 6.78
CA VAL A 115 -31.38 -5.28 6.69
C VAL A 115 -32.82 -5.80 6.68
N PRO A 116 -33.07 -6.99 6.09
CA PRO A 116 -34.41 -7.54 5.99
C PRO A 116 -34.98 -7.83 7.38
N THR A 117 -36.22 -7.38 7.59
CA THR A 117 -37.03 -7.75 8.78
C THR A 117 -37.53 -9.18 8.68
N GLN A 118 -38.06 -9.75 9.78
CA GLN A 118 -38.69 -11.07 9.72
C GLN A 118 -39.88 -11.11 8.79
N ALA A 119 -40.68 -10.04 8.73
CA ALA A 119 -41.80 -9.93 7.80
C ALA A 119 -41.32 -10.03 6.34
N MET A 120 -40.29 -9.26 5.97
CA MET A 120 -39.69 -9.29 4.63
C MET A 120 -39.14 -10.65 4.24
N ARG A 121 -38.55 -11.37 5.19
CA ARG A 121 -38.09 -12.77 4.98
C ARG A 121 -39.21 -13.73 4.66
N ASN A 122 -40.39 -13.41 5.10
CA ASN A 122 -41.64 -14.15 4.83
C ASN A 122 -42.42 -13.59 3.62
N GLY A 123 -41.85 -12.64 2.88
CA GLY A 123 -42.49 -12.04 1.68
C GLY A 123 -43.34 -10.81 1.96
N ASP A 124 -43.44 -10.34 3.20
CA ASP A 124 -44.26 -9.17 3.55
C ASP A 124 -43.40 -7.89 3.63
N PHE A 125 -43.49 -7.08 2.60
CA PHE A 125 -42.87 -5.77 2.44
C PHE A 125 -43.86 -4.61 2.64
N SER A 126 -45.00 -4.85 3.23
CA SER A 126 -46.07 -3.84 3.42
C SER A 126 -45.60 -2.62 4.23
N ASN A 127 -44.70 -2.85 5.18
CA ASN A 127 -44.11 -1.83 6.03
C ASN A 127 -42.73 -1.33 5.55
N ALA A 128 -42.39 -1.57 4.28
CA ALA A 128 -41.16 -1.02 3.70
C ALA A 128 -41.27 0.52 3.65
N ALA A 129 -40.40 1.20 4.39
CA ALA A 129 -40.34 2.66 4.43
C ALA A 129 -39.26 3.17 3.50
N ALA A 130 -39.49 4.33 2.90
CA ALA A 130 -38.44 5.05 2.20
C ALA A 130 -37.34 5.46 3.22
N VAL A 131 -36.14 4.94 3.03
CA VAL A 131 -35.02 5.18 3.90
C VAL A 131 -33.84 5.50 3.01
N GLY A 132 -33.09 6.49 3.33
CA GLY A 132 -31.83 6.73 2.66
C GLY A 132 -31.24 8.06 3.02
N SER A 133 -29.94 8.13 3.04
CA SER A 133 -29.21 9.38 2.94
C SER A 133 -29.53 10.01 1.57
N GLY A 134 -29.99 11.25 1.55
CA GLY A 134 -30.34 11.95 0.32
C GLY A 134 -31.72 11.68 -0.25
N GLY A 135 -32.62 11.03 0.49
CA GLY A 135 -34.01 10.80 0.04
C GLY A 135 -34.15 9.73 -1.03
N THR A 136 -33.12 8.93 -1.28
CA THR A 136 -33.22 7.77 -2.17
C THR A 136 -34.02 6.68 -1.48
N ALA A 137 -35.13 6.28 -2.09
CA ALA A 137 -35.99 5.23 -1.58
C ALA A 137 -35.31 3.86 -1.71
N VAL A 138 -34.55 3.49 -0.69
CA VAL A 138 -33.82 2.21 -0.67
C VAL A 138 -34.78 1.04 -0.36
N ASN A 139 -35.90 1.30 0.27
CA ASN A 139 -36.79 0.29 0.78
C ASN A 139 -38.27 0.72 0.60
N THR A 140 -38.67 0.89 -0.64
CA THR A 140 -40.10 1.08 -0.99
C THR A 140 -40.80 -0.26 -1.13
N PRO A 141 -42.15 -0.34 -0.96
CA PRO A 141 -42.89 -1.51 -1.33
C PRO A 141 -42.61 -1.92 -2.78
N PRO A 142 -42.40 -3.22 -3.05
CA PRO A 142 -42.03 -3.69 -4.38
C PRO A 142 -43.13 -3.41 -5.41
N ARG A 143 -42.76 -2.84 -6.56
CA ARG A 143 -43.65 -2.55 -7.68
C ARG A 143 -44.24 -3.85 -8.24
N GLY A 144 -45.50 -3.84 -8.61
CA GLY A 144 -46.19 -5.01 -9.13
C GLY A 144 -46.82 -5.94 -8.08
N PHE A 145 -46.61 -5.64 -6.79
CA PHE A 145 -47.12 -6.44 -5.67
C PHE A 145 -48.12 -5.62 -4.82
N PRO A 146 -49.42 -5.75 -5.03
CA PRO A 146 -50.43 -5.02 -4.26
C PRO A 146 -50.28 -5.27 -2.75
N GLY A 147 -50.23 -4.17 -1.97
CA GLY A 147 -50.00 -4.25 -0.54
C GLY A 147 -48.58 -4.64 -0.13
N GLY A 148 -47.63 -4.75 -1.07
CA GLY A 148 -46.23 -5.12 -0.77
C GLY A 148 -46.01 -6.58 -0.40
N ILE A 149 -46.93 -7.47 -0.75
CA ILE A 149 -46.90 -8.90 -0.42
C ILE A 149 -46.40 -9.71 -1.61
N ILE A 150 -45.31 -10.40 -1.47
CA ILE A 150 -44.78 -11.37 -2.44
C ILE A 150 -45.47 -12.72 -2.19
N PRO A 151 -46.17 -13.30 -3.18
CA PRO A 151 -46.79 -14.61 -3.02
C PRO A 151 -45.77 -15.71 -2.75
N PRO A 152 -46.06 -16.71 -1.87
CA PRO A 152 -45.13 -17.78 -1.53
C PRO A 152 -44.58 -18.56 -2.71
N ASN A 153 -45.31 -18.69 -3.81
CA ASN A 153 -44.91 -19.37 -5.02
C ASN A 153 -43.88 -18.56 -5.88
N MET A 154 -43.65 -17.30 -5.54
CA MET A 154 -42.66 -16.43 -6.18
C MET A 154 -41.39 -16.26 -5.34
N ILE A 155 -41.37 -16.83 -4.16
CA ILE A 155 -40.15 -16.87 -3.31
C ILE A 155 -39.21 -17.91 -3.87
N ASP A 156 -38.00 -17.47 -4.24
CA ASP A 156 -36.94 -18.34 -4.73
C ASP A 156 -36.20 -18.99 -3.53
N PRO A 157 -35.99 -20.32 -3.53
CA PRO A 157 -35.33 -20.97 -2.40
C PRO A 157 -33.87 -20.54 -2.19
N GLY A 158 -33.14 -20.18 -3.25
CA GLY A 158 -31.79 -19.65 -3.15
C GLY A 158 -31.83 -18.20 -2.66
N GLY A 159 -32.72 -17.37 -3.20
CA GLY A 159 -32.96 -16.02 -2.73
C GLY A 159 -33.33 -15.96 -1.25
N GLN A 160 -34.16 -16.90 -0.79
CA GLN A 160 -34.53 -17.04 0.62
C GLN A 160 -33.31 -17.35 1.52
N VAL A 161 -32.43 -18.25 1.08
CA VAL A 161 -31.18 -18.56 1.82
C VAL A 161 -30.32 -17.30 1.90
N LEU A 162 -30.07 -16.61 0.78
CA LEU A 162 -29.24 -15.42 0.73
C LEU A 162 -29.83 -14.27 1.56
N LEU A 163 -31.15 -14.10 1.57
CA LEU A 163 -31.79 -13.08 2.39
C LEU A 163 -31.68 -13.40 3.91
N ASN A 164 -31.72 -14.68 4.27
CA ASN A 164 -31.64 -15.11 5.67
C ASN A 164 -30.24 -14.98 6.29
N ILE A 165 -29.21 -14.80 5.48
CA ILE A 165 -27.83 -14.61 5.96
C ILE A 165 -27.62 -13.22 6.55
N PHE A 166 -28.37 -12.20 6.11
CA PHE A 166 -28.28 -10.87 6.69
C PHE A 166 -28.63 -10.90 8.18
N PRO A 167 -28.00 -10.03 9.01
CA PRO A 167 -28.37 -9.94 10.42
C PRO A 167 -29.82 -9.49 10.59
N MET A 168 -30.39 -9.70 11.79
CA MET A 168 -31.70 -9.16 12.15
C MET A 168 -31.59 -7.68 12.49
N PRO A 169 -32.63 -6.86 12.26
CA PRO A 169 -32.70 -5.50 12.73
C PRO A 169 -32.42 -5.39 14.22
N ASN A 170 -31.63 -4.41 14.64
CA ASN A 170 -31.29 -4.15 16.04
C ASN A 170 -31.44 -2.67 16.45
N ALA A 171 -31.89 -1.81 15.54
CA ALA A 171 -31.99 -0.38 15.77
C ALA A 171 -33.35 0.18 15.29
N ASP A 172 -33.78 1.27 15.94
CA ASP A 172 -34.94 2.04 15.48
C ASP A 172 -34.53 2.97 14.33
N PRO A 173 -35.15 2.84 13.14
CA PRO A 173 -34.87 3.72 12.01
C PRO A 173 -35.07 5.22 12.32
N ALA A 174 -36.01 5.58 13.18
CA ALA A 174 -36.24 6.97 13.55
C ALA A 174 -35.05 7.59 14.30
N ALA A 175 -34.33 6.79 15.08
CA ALA A 175 -33.16 7.22 15.86
C ALA A 175 -31.85 7.20 15.07
N THR A 176 -31.78 6.46 13.94
CA THR A 176 -30.55 6.18 13.21
C THR A 176 -30.47 6.85 11.83
N GLY A 177 -31.43 7.75 11.53
CA GLY A 177 -31.51 8.39 10.21
C GLY A 177 -32.00 7.44 9.12
N GLY A 178 -32.87 6.48 9.49
CA GLY A 178 -33.55 5.59 8.59
C GLY A 178 -33.02 4.16 8.49
N PHE A 179 -31.96 3.83 9.20
CA PHE A 179 -31.35 2.49 9.19
C PHE A 179 -31.92 1.63 10.33
N ASN A 180 -32.15 0.34 10.07
CA ASN A 180 -32.64 -0.59 11.09
C ASN A 180 -31.55 -1.50 11.68
N TYR A 181 -30.30 -1.34 11.23
CA TYR A 181 -29.15 -2.06 11.73
C TYR A 181 -27.99 -1.12 12.02
N VAL A 182 -27.41 -1.23 13.21
CA VAL A 182 -26.20 -0.49 13.62
C VAL A 182 -25.28 -1.44 14.37
N ASP A 183 -24.01 -1.41 14.05
CA ASP A 183 -23.00 -2.17 14.77
C ASP A 183 -21.74 -1.32 15.00
N ASN A 184 -21.08 -1.52 16.13
CA ASN A 184 -19.78 -0.91 16.42
C ASN A 184 -18.69 -1.97 16.29
N LEU A 185 -17.89 -1.85 15.26
CA LEU A 185 -16.91 -2.87 14.89
C LEU A 185 -15.60 -2.61 15.64
N LEU A 186 -15.44 -3.25 16.77
CA LEU A 186 -14.17 -3.31 17.48
C LEU A 186 -13.33 -4.46 16.93
N VAL A 187 -12.21 -4.13 16.30
CA VAL A 187 -11.26 -5.10 15.73
C VAL A 187 -10.13 -5.35 16.73
N ASN A 188 -9.97 -6.60 17.15
CA ASN A 188 -8.87 -7.01 18.01
C ASN A 188 -7.75 -7.65 17.18
N GLN A 189 -6.74 -6.84 16.81
CA GLN A 189 -5.54 -7.31 16.13
C GLN A 189 -4.49 -7.66 17.19
N ASN A 190 -4.14 -8.93 17.26
CA ASN A 190 -3.22 -9.46 18.26
C ASN A 190 -2.08 -10.20 17.59
N GLY A 191 -0.92 -10.18 18.23
CA GLY A 191 0.22 -10.93 17.72
C GLY A 191 1.40 -10.91 18.69
N TRP A 192 2.44 -11.59 18.30
CA TRP A 192 3.70 -11.62 19.02
C TRP A 192 4.88 -11.76 18.06
N GLN A 193 6.01 -11.26 18.51
CA GLN A 193 7.27 -11.40 17.82
C GLN A 193 8.38 -11.83 18.78
N GLY A 194 9.32 -12.58 18.24
CA GLY A 194 10.49 -13.03 18.98
C GLY A 194 11.76 -12.92 18.16
N LEU A 195 12.88 -12.75 18.84
CA LEU A 195 14.21 -12.79 18.27
C LEU A 195 15.11 -13.61 19.17
N ALA A 196 15.84 -14.54 18.58
CA ALA A 196 16.93 -15.26 19.23
C ALA A 196 18.20 -15.09 18.39
N ARG A 197 19.31 -14.78 19.05
CA ARG A 197 20.64 -14.67 18.43
C ARG A 197 21.67 -15.35 19.31
N VAL A 198 22.58 -16.08 18.66
CA VAL A 198 23.75 -16.69 19.30
C VAL A 198 24.98 -16.23 18.56
N ASP A 199 25.92 -15.65 19.28
CA ASP A 199 27.21 -15.21 18.77
C ASP A 199 28.31 -16.17 19.31
N VAL A 200 29.15 -16.68 18.41
CA VAL A 200 30.21 -17.66 18.72
C VAL A 200 31.55 -17.13 18.26
N ASN A 201 32.46 -16.94 19.18
CA ASN A 201 33.89 -16.77 18.88
C ASN A 201 34.52 -18.17 18.71
N ILE A 202 34.59 -18.65 17.48
CA ILE A 202 35.16 -19.97 17.15
C ILE A 202 36.65 -19.97 17.43
N SER A 203 37.30 -18.90 17.05
CA SER A 203 38.71 -18.61 17.37
C SER A 203 38.89 -17.09 17.51
N ASP A 204 40.11 -16.64 17.83
CA ASP A 204 40.40 -15.19 17.87
C ASP A 204 40.16 -14.51 16.51
N ASN A 205 40.34 -15.26 15.43
CA ASN A 205 40.22 -14.77 14.07
C ASN A 205 38.88 -15.15 13.38
N THR A 206 38.05 -15.98 14.02
CA THR A 206 36.81 -16.48 13.41
C THR A 206 35.64 -16.29 14.33
N LYS A 207 34.66 -15.52 13.85
CA LYS A 207 33.41 -15.24 14.57
C LYS A 207 32.20 -15.63 13.72
N MET A 208 31.18 -16.14 14.36
CA MET A 208 29.92 -16.50 13.72
C MET A 208 28.75 -15.99 14.55
N PHE A 209 27.66 -15.60 13.90
CA PHE A 209 26.38 -15.51 14.57
C PHE A 209 25.28 -16.26 13.81
N LEU A 210 24.31 -16.73 14.58
CA LEU A 210 23.03 -17.23 14.11
C LEU A 210 21.93 -16.37 14.72
N ARG A 211 20.99 -15.92 13.89
CA ARG A 211 19.83 -15.15 14.31
C ARG A 211 18.55 -15.75 13.72
N TYR A 212 17.54 -15.87 14.54
CA TYR A 212 16.21 -16.27 14.13
C TYR A 212 15.16 -15.25 14.61
N ASN A 213 14.36 -14.75 13.67
CA ASN A 213 13.23 -13.88 13.95
C ASN A 213 11.94 -14.63 13.62
N ILE A 214 10.93 -14.44 14.45
CA ILE A 214 9.62 -15.03 14.30
C ILE A 214 8.54 -14.00 14.60
N GLN A 215 7.50 -13.95 13.75
CA GLN A 215 6.31 -13.13 13.98
C GLN A 215 5.06 -13.93 13.67
N ARG A 216 4.04 -13.75 14.52
CA ARG A 216 2.70 -14.29 14.35
C ARG A 216 1.69 -13.22 14.66
N GLU A 217 0.69 -13.10 13.82
CA GLU A 217 -0.33 -12.07 13.96
C GLU A 217 -1.67 -12.61 13.48
N VAL A 218 -2.74 -12.25 14.21
CA VAL A 218 -4.12 -12.44 13.78
C VAL A 218 -4.72 -11.08 13.53
N GLN A 219 -5.13 -10.84 12.30
CA GLN A 219 -5.78 -9.61 11.86
C GLN A 219 -7.22 -9.94 11.44
N PRO A 220 -8.24 -9.61 12.24
CA PRO A 220 -9.61 -9.79 11.86
C PRO A 220 -10.03 -8.77 10.79
N PHE A 221 -10.78 -9.25 9.80
CA PHE A 221 -11.48 -8.42 8.83
C PHE A 221 -12.98 -8.60 9.08
N VAL A 222 -13.58 -7.62 9.69
CA VAL A 222 -14.98 -7.70 10.11
C VAL A 222 -15.90 -7.28 8.97
N ILE A 223 -15.47 -6.29 8.19
CA ILE A 223 -16.17 -5.79 7.01
C ILE A 223 -15.14 -5.56 5.91
N GLY A 224 -15.31 -6.23 4.78
CA GLY A 224 -14.50 -6.00 3.59
C GLY A 224 -13.00 -6.25 3.77
N LEU A 225 -12.44 -7.03 2.87
CA LEU A 225 -11.00 -7.09 2.66
C LEU A 225 -10.62 -5.87 1.82
N TRP A 226 -9.61 -5.11 2.21
CA TRP A 226 -8.89 -4.12 1.43
C TRP A 226 -9.52 -2.72 1.26
N TRP A 227 -10.77 -2.54 0.83
CA TRP A 227 -11.25 -1.20 0.45
C TRP A 227 -12.67 -0.87 0.88
N ARG A 228 -13.35 -1.76 1.60
CA ARG A 228 -14.72 -1.51 2.02
C ARG A 228 -14.81 -1.31 3.53
N ASN A 229 -14.38 -0.16 3.97
CA ASN A 229 -14.73 0.38 5.29
C ASN A 229 -15.97 1.29 5.16
N GLY A 230 -16.99 0.79 4.45
CA GLY A 230 -18.18 1.57 4.20
C GLY A 230 -19.07 1.66 5.42
N GLU A 231 -19.59 2.84 5.68
CA GLU A 231 -20.54 3.13 6.75
C GLU A 231 -21.83 2.29 6.61
N PHE A 232 -22.12 1.78 5.41
CA PHE A 232 -23.40 1.12 5.07
C PHE A 232 -23.29 -0.40 4.86
N GLN A 233 -22.40 -1.06 5.55
CA GLN A 233 -22.17 -2.50 5.39
C GLN A 233 -22.66 -3.29 6.60
N VAL A 234 -22.82 -4.59 6.42
CA VAL A 234 -23.04 -5.53 7.50
C VAL A 234 -21.81 -6.39 7.71
N PRO A 235 -21.58 -6.93 8.91
CA PRO A 235 -20.48 -7.86 9.15
C PRO A 235 -20.59 -9.10 8.25
N TYR A 236 -19.45 -9.69 7.91
CA TYR A 236 -19.43 -10.98 7.23
C TYR A 236 -20.22 -12.05 8.01
N PRO A 237 -20.92 -12.95 7.33
CA PRO A 237 -21.62 -14.07 8.00
C PRO A 237 -20.67 -14.94 8.81
N SER A 238 -19.48 -15.19 8.28
CA SER A 238 -18.35 -15.75 9.01
C SER A 238 -17.24 -14.71 9.10
N ALA A 239 -16.70 -14.49 10.27
CA ALA A 239 -15.54 -13.62 10.42
C ALA A 239 -14.38 -14.14 9.56
N VAL A 240 -13.65 -13.21 8.92
CA VAL A 240 -12.43 -13.50 8.17
C VAL A 240 -11.23 -13.06 8.99
N GLU A 241 -10.22 -13.91 9.08
CA GLU A 241 -8.96 -13.64 9.77
C GLU A 241 -7.76 -13.78 8.84
N GLY A 242 -6.92 -12.75 8.81
CA GLY A 242 -5.55 -12.85 8.32
C GLY A 242 -4.68 -13.48 9.40
N ARG A 243 -4.13 -14.68 9.15
CA ARG A 243 -3.21 -15.37 10.07
C ARG A 243 -1.78 -15.23 9.59
N ASN A 244 -1.23 -14.04 9.82
CA ASN A 244 0.06 -13.64 9.28
C ASN A 244 1.22 -14.35 9.97
N ARG A 245 2.14 -14.84 9.16
CA ARG A 245 3.33 -15.56 9.59
C ARG A 245 4.57 -15.02 8.88
N SER A 246 5.62 -14.71 9.65
CA SER A 246 6.95 -14.42 9.14
C SER A 246 8.01 -15.14 9.97
N ASP A 247 8.93 -15.81 9.30
CA ASP A 247 10.09 -16.49 9.89
C ASP A 247 11.34 -16.09 9.10
N SER A 248 12.42 -15.73 9.78
CA SER A 248 13.68 -15.37 9.13
C SER A 248 14.88 -15.87 9.92
N ALA A 249 15.74 -16.64 9.29
CA ALA A 249 17.01 -17.09 9.82
C ALA A 249 18.16 -16.44 9.07
N THR A 250 19.20 -16.02 9.80
CA THR A 250 20.44 -15.44 9.22
C THR A 250 21.65 -16.02 9.93
N MET A 251 22.62 -16.46 9.16
CA MET A 251 23.96 -16.82 9.63
C MET A 251 24.98 -15.85 9.01
N SER A 252 25.93 -15.37 9.81
CA SER A 252 27.10 -14.65 9.29
C SER A 252 28.35 -15.26 9.90
N LEU A 253 29.33 -15.53 9.06
CA LEU A 253 30.67 -16.03 9.42
C LEU A 253 31.71 -15.00 8.98
N THR A 254 32.47 -14.47 9.90
CA THR A 254 33.58 -13.53 9.62
C THR A 254 34.90 -14.19 10.00
N HIS A 255 35.85 -14.20 9.06
CA HIS A 255 37.21 -14.69 9.27
C HIS A 255 38.26 -13.63 8.92
N VAL A 256 39.21 -13.41 9.82
CA VAL A 256 40.34 -12.51 9.64
C VAL A 256 41.56 -13.36 9.36
N PHE A 257 42.03 -13.37 8.11
CA PHE A 257 43.20 -14.13 7.68
C PHE A 257 44.49 -13.50 8.19
N ASP A 258 44.56 -12.18 8.09
CA ASP A 258 45.64 -11.33 8.59
C ASP A 258 45.09 -9.92 8.90
N PRO A 259 45.85 -9.01 9.53
CA PRO A 259 45.37 -7.65 9.88
C PRO A 259 44.85 -6.82 8.68
N THR A 260 45.11 -7.28 7.45
CA THR A 260 44.76 -6.58 6.23
C THR A 260 43.73 -7.33 5.35
N LEU A 261 43.41 -8.59 5.68
CA LEU A 261 42.51 -9.45 4.88
C LEU A 261 41.41 -10.06 5.73
N THR A 262 40.19 -9.71 5.40
CA THR A 262 38.97 -10.21 6.08
C THR A 262 37.98 -10.76 5.04
N ASN A 263 37.33 -11.85 5.40
CA ASN A 263 36.17 -12.39 4.65
C ASN A 263 34.93 -12.43 5.54
N GLU A 264 33.79 -12.17 4.95
CA GLU A 264 32.48 -12.31 5.57
C GLU A 264 31.53 -13.05 4.62
N THR A 265 31.01 -14.19 5.09
CA THR A 265 29.99 -14.98 4.40
C THR A 265 28.67 -14.85 5.14
N ILE A 266 27.59 -14.52 4.43
CA ILE A 266 26.24 -14.37 4.99
C ILE A 266 25.29 -15.32 4.24
N PHE A 267 24.48 -16.05 5.00
CA PHE A 267 23.37 -16.85 4.47
C PHE A 267 22.09 -16.46 5.18
N ALA A 268 21.00 -16.26 4.41
CA ALA A 268 19.71 -15.92 4.99
C ALA A 268 18.56 -16.64 4.28
N VAL A 269 17.55 -17.01 5.07
CA VAL A 269 16.29 -17.60 4.62
C VAL A 269 15.14 -16.87 5.28
N THR A 270 14.17 -16.42 4.49
CA THR A 270 12.94 -15.80 4.99
C THR A 270 11.73 -16.51 4.40
N TYR A 271 10.76 -16.82 5.24
CA TYR A 271 9.46 -17.34 4.86
C TYR A 271 8.36 -16.39 5.33
N ILE A 272 7.44 -16.04 4.43
CA ILE A 272 6.29 -15.19 4.71
C ILE A 272 5.03 -15.88 4.18
N ASN A 273 3.95 -15.82 4.96
CA ASN A 273 2.63 -16.28 4.53
C ASN A 273 1.54 -15.40 5.16
N PHE A 274 0.58 -14.97 4.35
CA PHE A 274 -0.56 -14.13 4.73
C PHE A 274 -1.88 -14.80 4.34
N PRO A 275 -2.26 -15.93 4.96
CA PRO A 275 -3.53 -16.55 4.65
C PRO A 275 -4.69 -15.79 5.28
N ASN A 276 -5.74 -15.55 4.49
CA ASN A 276 -7.04 -15.12 4.98
C ASN A 276 -7.95 -16.36 5.03
N VAL A 277 -8.58 -16.58 6.17
CA VAL A 277 -9.43 -17.75 6.40
C VAL A 277 -10.75 -17.35 7.06
N PHE A 278 -11.82 -18.03 6.71
CA PHE A 278 -13.06 -17.95 7.47
C PHE A 278 -12.90 -18.67 8.82
N THR A 279 -13.39 -18.05 9.89
CA THR A 279 -13.38 -18.67 11.23
C THR A 279 -14.41 -19.81 11.34
N ASP A 280 -15.51 -19.69 10.60
CA ASP A 280 -16.60 -20.69 10.55
C ASP A 280 -17.12 -20.84 9.10
N PRO A 281 -16.48 -21.68 8.28
CA PRO A 281 -16.87 -21.88 6.89
C PRO A 281 -18.31 -22.38 6.69
N SER A 282 -18.92 -23.01 7.71
CA SER A 282 -20.28 -23.54 7.59
C SER A 282 -21.34 -22.44 7.38
N LYS A 283 -21.05 -21.24 7.85
CA LYS A 283 -21.94 -20.08 7.70
C LYS A 283 -22.01 -19.49 6.28
N ILE A 284 -21.18 -19.98 5.39
CA ILE A 284 -21.10 -19.53 4.00
C ILE A 284 -21.14 -20.70 3.02
N SER A 285 -21.18 -21.94 3.52
CA SER A 285 -21.23 -23.15 2.71
C SER A 285 -22.59 -23.29 2.05
N ARG A 286 -22.63 -23.50 0.74
CA ARG A 286 -23.86 -23.82 -0.01
C ARG A 286 -24.54 -25.05 0.58
N THR A 287 -23.77 -26.10 0.84
CA THR A 287 -24.26 -27.35 1.40
C THR A 287 -24.82 -27.16 2.80
N ALA A 288 -24.09 -26.50 3.70
CA ALA A 288 -24.54 -26.32 5.08
C ALA A 288 -25.78 -25.41 5.22
N LEU A 289 -25.91 -24.42 4.32
CA LEU A 289 -27.03 -23.49 4.31
C LEU A 289 -28.24 -24.01 3.50
N GLY A 290 -28.09 -25.11 2.76
CA GLY A 290 -29.11 -25.63 1.86
C GLY A 290 -29.36 -24.75 0.63
N TYR A 291 -28.34 -24.00 0.18
CA TYR A 291 -28.44 -23.21 -1.05
C TYR A 291 -28.50 -24.13 -2.28
N PRO A 292 -29.58 -24.07 -3.10
CA PRO A 292 -29.86 -25.13 -4.05
C PRO A 292 -29.09 -25.07 -5.37
N TYR A 293 -28.50 -23.91 -5.70
CA TYR A 293 -27.94 -23.67 -7.04
C TYR A 293 -26.42 -23.89 -7.06
N GLN A 294 -25.91 -24.44 -8.19
CA GLN A 294 -24.50 -24.70 -8.41
C GLN A 294 -23.78 -23.56 -9.15
N GLY A 295 -24.49 -22.54 -9.60
CA GLY A 295 -23.95 -21.46 -10.41
C GLY A 295 -23.88 -21.79 -11.90
N ILE A 296 -23.28 -20.90 -12.68
CA ILE A 296 -23.21 -20.98 -14.16
C ILE A 296 -22.42 -22.21 -14.61
N PHE A 297 -21.30 -22.47 -13.97
CA PHE A 297 -20.37 -23.50 -14.42
C PHE A 297 -20.51 -24.82 -13.68
N GLY A 298 -21.23 -24.85 -12.55
CA GLY A 298 -21.32 -26.03 -11.69
C GLY A 298 -19.99 -26.45 -11.02
N GLU A 299 -18.96 -25.65 -11.16
CA GLU A 299 -17.62 -25.88 -10.64
C GLU A 299 -17.29 -25.00 -9.45
N SER A 300 -18.25 -24.19 -8.99
CA SER A 300 -18.07 -23.24 -7.92
C SER A 300 -17.68 -23.95 -6.62
N GLN A 301 -16.89 -23.26 -5.82
CA GLN A 301 -16.55 -23.70 -4.47
C GLN A 301 -17.82 -23.84 -3.63
N ASP A 302 -17.77 -24.63 -2.55
CA ASP A 302 -18.88 -24.75 -1.60
C ASP A 302 -19.07 -23.45 -0.79
N GLN A 303 -19.22 -22.34 -1.50
CA GLN A 303 -19.48 -21.02 -0.95
C GLN A 303 -20.65 -20.39 -1.70
N ILE A 304 -21.54 -19.74 -0.95
CA ILE A 304 -22.64 -18.95 -1.52
C ILE A 304 -22.12 -17.77 -2.31
N PRO A 305 -22.89 -17.27 -3.29
CA PRO A 305 -22.51 -16.06 -4.02
C PRO A 305 -22.38 -14.84 -3.11
N SER A 306 -21.48 -13.94 -3.47
CA SER A 306 -21.40 -12.60 -2.89
C SER A 306 -22.57 -11.74 -3.37
N VAL A 307 -23.19 -11.00 -2.46
CA VAL A 307 -24.35 -10.14 -2.77
C VAL A 307 -24.06 -8.71 -2.40
N GLU A 308 -24.33 -7.81 -3.34
CA GLU A 308 -24.42 -6.37 -3.13
C GLU A 308 -25.84 -5.93 -3.48
N ALA A 309 -26.63 -5.54 -2.46
CA ALA A 309 -28.03 -5.19 -2.62
C ALA A 309 -28.25 -3.73 -2.27
N GLY A 310 -28.74 -2.96 -3.24
CA GLY A 310 -29.10 -1.57 -3.06
C GLY A 310 -28.29 -0.59 -3.91
N PRO A 311 -28.67 0.69 -3.96
CA PRO A 311 -27.84 1.70 -4.58
C PRO A 311 -26.49 1.77 -3.87
N TRP A 312 -25.47 2.07 -4.60
CA TRP A 312 -24.05 2.06 -4.22
C TRP A 312 -23.69 2.63 -2.85
N CYS A 313 -24.52 3.48 -2.27
CA CYS A 313 -24.23 4.15 -1.02
C CYS A 313 -24.83 3.50 0.22
N CYS A 314 -25.85 2.62 0.09
CA CYS A 314 -26.70 2.36 1.25
C CYS A 314 -27.26 0.93 1.37
N GLY A 315 -26.92 0.04 0.44
CA GLY A 315 -27.43 -1.31 0.44
C GLY A 315 -26.62 -2.28 1.30
N PRO A 316 -27.25 -3.33 1.85
CA PRO A 316 -26.53 -4.33 2.60
C PRO A 316 -25.63 -5.15 1.68
N MET A 317 -24.42 -5.42 2.16
CA MET A 317 -23.41 -6.23 1.50
C MET A 317 -22.76 -7.12 2.53
N TYR A 318 -22.64 -8.41 2.25
CA TYR A 318 -22.04 -9.33 3.19
C TYR A 318 -20.75 -10.00 2.71
N PHE A 319 -20.40 -9.89 1.42
CA PHE A 319 -19.13 -10.30 0.92
C PHE A 319 -18.43 -9.18 0.17
N ASN A 320 -17.11 -9.28 0.13
CA ASN A 320 -16.33 -8.38 -0.67
C ASN A 320 -16.42 -8.78 -2.15
N PRO A 321 -17.03 -7.96 -3.01
CA PRO A 321 -16.92 -8.13 -4.44
C PRO A 321 -15.52 -7.68 -4.84
N GLY A 322 -14.77 -8.42 -5.47
CA GLY A 322 -13.43 -8.01 -5.89
C GLY A 322 -12.55 -9.18 -6.20
N GLY A 323 -13.19 -10.30 -6.42
CA GLY A 323 -12.54 -11.46 -6.97
C GLY A 323 -11.54 -12.12 -6.04
N PHE A 324 -11.46 -11.71 -4.82
CA PHE A 324 -10.75 -12.48 -3.83
C PHE A 324 -11.77 -13.38 -3.13
N ASP A 325 -11.78 -14.62 -3.52
CA ASP A 325 -12.15 -15.64 -2.59
C ASP A 325 -11.51 -15.26 -1.26
N PRO A 326 -12.21 -15.37 -0.12
CA PRO A 326 -11.59 -15.12 1.16
C PRO A 326 -10.41 -16.03 1.46
N ILE A 327 -10.07 -16.95 0.57
CA ILE A 327 -8.83 -17.75 0.59
C ILE A 327 -7.70 -16.99 -0.11
N LEU A 328 -7.46 -15.75 0.26
CA LEU A 328 -6.22 -15.09 -0.12
C LEU A 328 -5.08 -15.66 0.73
N PHE A 329 -4.01 -16.07 0.08
CA PHE A 329 -2.73 -16.33 0.73
C PHE A 329 -1.58 -15.79 -0.14
N ALA A 330 -0.45 -15.52 0.48
CA ALA A 330 0.78 -15.24 -0.24
C ALA A 330 1.92 -15.96 0.48
N LYS A 331 2.35 -17.08 -0.09
CA LYS A 331 3.47 -17.86 0.43
C LYS A 331 4.73 -17.49 -0.32
N LYS A 332 5.69 -16.91 0.39
CA LYS A 332 6.95 -16.42 -0.19
C LYS A 332 8.14 -17.04 0.54
N TRP A 333 9.06 -17.56 -0.23
CA TRP A 333 10.39 -17.92 0.25
C TRP A 333 11.41 -17.00 -0.39
N GLN A 334 12.35 -16.53 0.43
CA GLN A 334 13.52 -15.80 -0.03
C GLN A 334 14.75 -16.46 0.59
N ILE A 335 15.64 -16.94 -0.26
CA ILE A 335 16.90 -17.56 0.13
C ILE A 335 18.02 -16.70 -0.47
N SER A 336 19.00 -16.29 0.34
CA SER A 336 20.12 -15.50 -0.15
C SER A 336 21.44 -15.94 0.44
N ALA A 337 22.49 -15.81 -0.35
CA ALA A 337 23.88 -16.04 0.04
C ALA A 337 24.74 -14.88 -0.45
N GLN A 338 25.66 -14.43 0.40
CA GLN A 338 26.59 -13.37 0.08
C GLN A 338 27.98 -13.72 0.64
N ASP A 339 29.01 -13.41 -0.14
CA ASP A 339 30.41 -13.52 0.30
C ASP A 339 31.16 -12.23 -0.03
N ASN A 340 31.90 -11.67 0.94
CA ASN A 340 32.60 -10.41 0.83
C ASN A 340 34.04 -10.57 1.31
N VAL A 341 34.97 -10.11 0.51
CA VAL A 341 36.39 -10.03 0.87
C VAL A 341 36.80 -8.57 0.93
N THR A 342 37.53 -8.22 2.00
CA THR A 342 38.13 -6.89 2.16
C THR A 342 39.62 -7.02 2.34
N LYS A 343 40.43 -6.33 1.50
CA LYS A 343 41.87 -6.25 1.57
C LYS A 343 42.36 -4.81 1.70
N VAL A 344 43.14 -4.53 2.70
CA VAL A 344 43.85 -3.25 2.84
C VAL A 344 45.26 -3.40 2.25
N TRP A 345 45.62 -2.54 1.30
CA TRP A 345 46.92 -2.56 0.61
C TRP A 345 47.45 -1.14 0.50
N GLY A 346 48.34 -0.77 1.42
CA GLY A 346 48.87 0.59 1.50
C GLY A 346 47.79 1.64 1.71
N THR A 347 47.59 2.50 0.73
CA THR A 347 46.56 3.55 0.74
C THR A 347 45.21 3.09 0.15
N HIS A 348 45.08 1.84 -0.27
CA HIS A 348 43.93 1.25 -0.89
C HIS A 348 43.16 0.34 0.09
N THR A 349 41.85 0.41 0.03
CA THR A 349 40.94 -0.56 0.68
C THR A 349 40.05 -1.17 -0.38
N VAL A 350 40.45 -2.35 -0.87
CA VAL A 350 39.76 -3.08 -1.91
C VAL A 350 38.73 -4.00 -1.29
N LYS A 351 37.48 -3.97 -1.82
CA LYS A 351 36.42 -4.91 -1.48
C LYS A 351 35.92 -5.58 -2.74
N ALA A 352 35.63 -6.87 -2.67
CA ALA A 352 34.99 -7.64 -3.73
C ALA A 352 34.03 -8.66 -3.11
N GLY A 353 33.01 -9.06 -3.85
CA GLY A 353 32.08 -10.07 -3.35
C GLY A 353 31.07 -10.51 -4.37
N LEU A 354 30.32 -11.54 -3.99
CA LEU A 354 29.25 -12.16 -4.76
C LEU A 354 27.96 -12.15 -3.94
N TYR A 355 26.84 -12.10 -4.64
CA TYR A 355 25.49 -12.17 -4.07
C TYR A 355 24.60 -13.07 -4.94
N TYR A 356 23.87 -13.93 -4.29
CA TYR A 356 22.82 -14.75 -4.90
C TYR A 356 21.51 -14.60 -4.12
N GLU A 357 20.39 -14.59 -4.83
CA GLU A 357 19.06 -14.65 -4.23
C GLU A 357 18.12 -15.46 -5.09
N HIS A 358 17.30 -16.26 -4.43
CA HIS A 358 16.15 -16.96 -5.00
C HIS A 358 14.89 -16.58 -4.22
N VAL A 359 13.84 -16.16 -4.96
CA VAL A 359 12.54 -15.82 -4.37
C VAL A 359 11.45 -16.61 -5.06
N THR A 360 10.52 -17.15 -4.26
CA THR A 360 9.28 -17.76 -4.76
C THR A 360 8.06 -16.99 -4.27
N ASN A 361 6.98 -17.00 -5.03
CA ASN A 361 5.70 -16.42 -4.65
C ASN A 361 4.56 -17.32 -5.15
N ASP A 362 3.83 -17.90 -4.21
CA ASP A 362 2.61 -18.66 -4.47
C ASP A 362 1.44 -17.86 -3.93
N GLN A 363 0.54 -17.44 -4.81
CA GLN A 363 -0.68 -16.72 -4.43
C GLN A 363 -1.81 -16.98 -5.42
N PRO A 364 -3.10 -16.93 -4.98
CA PRO A 364 -4.23 -17.02 -5.90
C PRO A 364 -4.33 -15.76 -6.76
N GLY A 365 -4.86 -15.92 -7.95
CA GLY A 365 -5.34 -14.81 -8.78
C GLY A 365 -6.72 -14.34 -8.32
N ASN A 366 -7.18 -13.27 -8.96
CA ASN A 366 -8.50 -12.69 -8.70
C ASN A 366 -9.59 -13.44 -9.48
N GLY A 367 -10.79 -13.48 -8.93
CA GLY A 367 -11.96 -13.99 -9.63
C GLY A 367 -13.15 -14.31 -8.69
N ASN A 368 -14.34 -14.33 -9.24
CA ASN A 368 -15.58 -14.61 -8.51
C ASN A 368 -16.01 -16.07 -8.72
N SER A 369 -15.20 -17.02 -8.23
CA SER A 369 -15.49 -18.46 -8.45
C SER A 369 -16.68 -18.96 -7.64
N ASN A 370 -17.15 -18.19 -6.66
CA ASN A 370 -18.39 -18.45 -5.91
C ASN A 370 -19.62 -17.73 -6.49
N GLY A 371 -19.42 -16.83 -7.46
CA GLY A 371 -20.41 -15.93 -8.00
C GLY A 371 -20.54 -14.61 -7.24
N TYR A 372 -20.80 -13.54 -7.96
CA TYR A 372 -21.01 -12.20 -7.42
C TYR A 372 -22.19 -11.52 -8.13
N MET A 373 -23.10 -10.96 -7.36
CA MET A 373 -24.26 -10.26 -7.90
C MET A 373 -24.41 -8.86 -7.33
N VAL A 374 -24.84 -7.93 -8.18
CA VAL A 374 -25.23 -6.57 -7.81
C VAL A 374 -26.71 -6.38 -8.13
N LEU A 375 -27.45 -5.90 -7.17
CA LEU A 375 -28.87 -5.57 -7.29
C LEU A 375 -29.02 -4.06 -7.10
N ASP A 376 -29.60 -3.36 -8.09
CA ASP A 376 -29.83 -1.92 -8.07
C ASP A 376 -31.32 -1.60 -8.27
N ASN A 377 -31.90 -0.91 -7.31
CA ASN A 377 -33.30 -0.52 -7.35
C ASN A 377 -33.66 0.52 -8.43
N ASN A 378 -32.66 1.19 -9.00
CA ASN A 378 -32.80 2.12 -10.11
C ASN A 378 -32.95 1.42 -11.47
N ASN A 379 -32.61 0.12 -11.55
CA ASN A 379 -32.77 -0.64 -12.78
C ASN A 379 -34.25 -0.78 -13.13
N ALA A 380 -34.60 -0.60 -14.40
CA ALA A 380 -35.99 -0.68 -14.88
C ALA A 380 -36.65 -2.05 -14.63
N ALA A 381 -35.87 -3.12 -14.63
CA ALA A 381 -36.33 -4.49 -14.35
C ALA A 381 -36.48 -4.79 -12.84
N SER A 382 -35.95 -3.92 -11.96
CA SER A 382 -36.14 -4.05 -10.52
C SER A 382 -37.55 -3.77 -10.09
N THR A 383 -38.03 -4.44 -9.04
CA THR A 383 -39.26 -4.07 -8.33
C THR A 383 -39.14 -2.72 -7.60
N GLY A 384 -38.00 -2.09 -7.59
CA GLY A 384 -37.68 -0.91 -6.79
C GLY A 384 -37.32 -1.24 -5.34
N ASN A 385 -37.28 -2.52 -4.97
CA ASN A 385 -36.83 -3.00 -3.67
C ASN A 385 -35.87 -4.17 -3.86
N THR A 386 -34.58 -3.94 -3.67
CA THR A 386 -33.54 -4.93 -3.90
C THR A 386 -33.59 -6.16 -2.99
N LEU A 387 -34.14 -6.04 -1.78
CA LEU A 387 -34.34 -7.19 -0.88
C LEU A 387 -35.50 -8.07 -1.37
N ALA A 388 -36.52 -7.47 -1.95
CA ALA A 388 -37.63 -8.20 -2.60
C ALA A 388 -37.14 -8.91 -3.87
N ASP A 389 -36.31 -8.22 -4.68
CA ASP A 389 -35.68 -8.83 -5.86
C ASP A 389 -34.80 -10.01 -5.47
N LEU A 390 -33.99 -9.87 -4.42
CA LEU A 390 -33.15 -10.96 -3.88
C LEU A 390 -34.02 -12.14 -3.43
N LEU A 391 -35.12 -11.88 -2.69
CA LEU A 391 -36.01 -12.93 -2.20
C LEU A 391 -36.64 -13.74 -3.34
N MET A 392 -36.94 -13.07 -4.46
CA MET A 392 -37.46 -13.72 -5.67
C MET A 392 -36.37 -14.32 -6.55
N GLY A 393 -35.11 -14.19 -6.16
CA GLY A 393 -33.95 -14.66 -6.94
C GLY A 393 -33.71 -13.87 -8.23
N ASN A 394 -34.24 -12.65 -8.35
CA ASN A 394 -34.11 -11.82 -9.54
C ASN A 394 -32.75 -11.11 -9.53
N ILE A 395 -32.07 -11.17 -10.66
CA ILE A 395 -30.79 -10.46 -10.92
C ILE A 395 -31.02 -9.58 -12.15
N HIS A 396 -30.77 -8.29 -12.06
CA HIS A 396 -31.10 -7.36 -13.13
C HIS A 396 -30.01 -6.31 -13.42
N THR A 397 -28.92 -6.31 -12.69
CA THR A 397 -27.86 -5.32 -12.91
C THR A 397 -26.57 -6.00 -13.32
N HIS A 398 -26.13 -6.97 -12.54
CA HIS A 398 -24.84 -7.62 -12.78
C HIS A 398 -24.76 -8.96 -12.05
N TYR A 399 -24.30 -10.00 -12.75
CA TYR A 399 -23.83 -11.25 -12.17
C TYR A 399 -22.53 -11.65 -12.86
N ASP A 400 -21.54 -12.00 -12.09
CA ASP A 400 -20.21 -12.42 -12.56
C ASP A 400 -19.79 -13.71 -11.85
N GLU A 401 -19.32 -14.69 -12.64
CA GLU A 401 -18.82 -15.97 -12.14
C GLU A 401 -17.69 -16.48 -13.02
N GLN A 402 -16.70 -17.12 -12.40
CA GLN A 402 -15.65 -17.85 -13.12
C GLN A 402 -15.54 -19.28 -12.63
N THR A 403 -14.99 -20.15 -13.49
CA THR A 403 -14.92 -21.60 -13.19
C THR A 403 -14.07 -21.93 -11.97
N LYS A 404 -12.96 -21.22 -11.77
CA LYS A 404 -12.02 -21.44 -10.65
C LYS A 404 -11.05 -20.29 -10.52
N ASN A 405 -10.44 -20.16 -9.33
CA ASN A 405 -9.33 -19.27 -9.12
C ASN A 405 -8.03 -19.86 -9.66
N ALA A 406 -7.35 -19.09 -10.49
CA ALA A 406 -6.02 -19.45 -10.93
C ALA A 406 -4.99 -19.20 -9.79
N LEU A 407 -3.96 -20.03 -9.74
CA LEU A 407 -2.88 -19.93 -8.75
C LEU A 407 -1.58 -19.55 -9.48
N HIS A 408 -0.90 -18.52 -8.99
CA HIS A 408 0.45 -18.18 -9.40
C HIS A 408 1.47 -18.97 -8.60
N ASN A 409 2.39 -19.58 -9.30
CA ASN A 409 3.55 -20.28 -8.73
C ASN A 409 4.80 -19.80 -9.45
N ILE A 410 5.30 -18.63 -9.05
CA ILE A 410 6.36 -17.92 -9.74
C ILE A 410 7.61 -17.75 -8.90
N ALA A 411 8.75 -17.58 -9.56
CA ALA A 411 10.04 -17.35 -8.90
C ALA A 411 10.93 -16.42 -9.72
N TYR A 412 12.00 -15.93 -9.09
CA TYR A 412 13.11 -15.31 -9.80
C TYR A 412 14.44 -15.64 -9.13
N ASN A 413 15.53 -15.38 -9.85
CA ASN A 413 16.89 -15.49 -9.35
C ASN A 413 17.64 -14.19 -9.62
N ILE A 414 18.48 -13.78 -8.66
CA ILE A 414 19.41 -12.68 -8.79
C ILE A 414 20.82 -13.21 -8.61
N PHE A 415 21.72 -12.81 -9.51
CA PHE A 415 23.15 -13.04 -9.39
C PHE A 415 23.87 -11.72 -9.56
N GLU A 416 24.75 -11.41 -8.61
CA GLU A 416 25.52 -10.18 -8.66
C GLU A 416 26.96 -10.40 -8.21
N GLY A 417 27.87 -9.65 -8.80
CA GLY A 417 29.27 -9.57 -8.36
C GLY A 417 29.73 -8.13 -8.34
N TYR A 418 30.60 -7.77 -7.40
CA TYR A 418 31.15 -6.42 -7.30
C TYR A 418 32.64 -6.38 -6.98
N ALA A 419 33.26 -5.29 -7.39
CA ALA A 419 34.60 -4.89 -6.94
C ALA A 419 34.64 -3.37 -6.76
N GLN A 420 35.26 -2.91 -5.69
CA GLN A 420 35.45 -1.49 -5.39
C GLN A 420 36.75 -1.23 -4.68
N ASP A 421 37.24 0.00 -4.78
CA ASP A 421 38.41 0.49 -4.04
C ASP A 421 38.10 1.85 -3.41
N SER A 422 38.58 2.02 -2.19
CA SER A 422 38.65 3.31 -1.50
C SER A 422 40.12 3.70 -1.42
N TRP A 423 40.51 4.66 -2.26
CA TRP A 423 41.90 5.10 -2.41
C TRP A 423 42.13 6.44 -1.72
N LYS A 424 43.03 6.45 -0.73
CA LYS A 424 43.56 7.67 -0.13
C LYS A 424 44.64 8.25 -1.03
N VAL A 425 44.22 9.01 -2.07
CA VAL A 425 45.14 9.63 -3.05
C VAL A 425 46.14 10.58 -2.36
N LYS A 426 45.66 11.30 -1.36
CA LYS A 426 46.46 12.19 -0.48
C LYS A 426 45.82 12.15 0.92
N PRO A 427 46.53 12.61 1.97
CA PRO A 427 45.99 12.66 3.34
C PRO A 427 44.66 13.40 3.45
N ARG A 428 44.35 14.30 2.49
CA ARG A 428 43.15 15.13 2.46
C ARG A 428 42.16 14.75 1.38
N LEU A 429 42.44 13.75 0.53
CA LEU A 429 41.63 13.37 -0.59
C LEU A 429 41.47 11.86 -0.64
N THR A 430 40.24 11.40 -0.46
CA THR A 430 39.83 10.01 -0.71
C THR A 430 38.95 9.96 -1.94
N VAL A 431 39.17 8.98 -2.79
CA VAL A 431 38.35 8.67 -3.97
C VAL A 431 37.87 7.24 -3.85
N ASP A 432 36.56 7.05 -3.96
CA ASP A 432 35.93 5.75 -3.97
C ASP A 432 35.46 5.44 -5.38
N TYR A 433 35.74 4.26 -5.90
CA TYR A 433 35.26 3.82 -7.20
C TYR A 433 35.02 2.31 -7.20
N GLY A 434 34.00 1.90 -7.94
CA GLY A 434 33.63 0.51 -8.01
C GLY A 434 32.61 0.23 -9.10
N ILE A 435 32.45 -1.06 -9.36
CA ILE A 435 31.48 -1.58 -10.31
C ILE A 435 30.73 -2.74 -9.67
N ARG A 436 29.47 -2.89 -10.07
CA ARG A 436 28.65 -4.05 -9.77
C ARG A 436 28.02 -4.58 -11.06
N ALA A 437 28.20 -5.85 -11.35
CA ALA A 437 27.53 -6.56 -12.41
C ALA A 437 26.36 -7.32 -11.81
N SER A 438 25.17 -7.09 -12.37
CA SER A 438 23.92 -7.64 -11.85
C SER A 438 23.11 -8.32 -12.94
N TYR A 439 22.66 -9.54 -12.68
CA TYR A 439 21.63 -10.24 -13.40
C TYR A 439 20.37 -10.27 -12.52
N MET A 440 19.38 -9.46 -12.87
CA MET A 440 18.07 -9.41 -12.21
C MET A 440 17.11 -10.32 -12.98
N GLY A 441 17.21 -11.65 -12.79
CA GLY A 441 16.40 -12.59 -13.55
C GLY A 441 14.91 -12.23 -13.52
N PRO A 442 14.19 -12.36 -14.66
CA PRO A 442 12.76 -12.05 -14.69
C PRO A 442 12.00 -13.03 -13.79
N TRP A 443 10.80 -12.63 -13.39
CA TRP A 443 9.86 -13.60 -12.83
C TRP A 443 9.62 -14.70 -13.85
N TYR A 444 9.63 -15.95 -13.43
CA TYR A 444 9.36 -17.11 -14.27
C TYR A 444 8.35 -18.04 -13.61
N ASP A 445 7.59 -18.74 -14.45
CA ASP A 445 6.63 -19.73 -14.00
C ASP A 445 7.36 -21.01 -13.55
N ARG A 446 7.00 -21.55 -12.37
CA ARG A 446 7.54 -22.80 -11.84
C ARG A 446 6.80 -24.04 -12.32
N GLY A 447 5.78 -23.86 -13.16
CA GLY A 447 5.01 -24.93 -13.74
C GLY A 447 3.59 -25.10 -13.19
N ASN A 448 2.97 -26.20 -13.58
CA ASN A 448 1.57 -26.51 -13.36
C ASN A 448 1.22 -26.65 -11.88
N TYR A 449 0.26 -25.86 -11.39
CA TYR A 449 -0.26 -25.94 -10.03
C TYR A 449 -1.68 -26.53 -10.04
N ASN A 450 -1.88 -27.75 -9.46
CA ASN A 450 -3.19 -28.43 -9.38
C ASN A 450 -3.93 -28.58 -10.72
N GLY A 451 -3.21 -28.80 -11.82
CA GLY A 451 -3.81 -28.93 -13.14
C GLY A 451 -4.19 -27.61 -13.82
N ASN A 452 -3.88 -26.47 -13.21
CA ASN A 452 -4.07 -25.16 -13.80
C ASN A 452 -2.78 -24.72 -14.47
N THR A 453 -2.80 -24.55 -15.78
CA THR A 453 -1.72 -23.91 -16.52
C THR A 453 -1.86 -22.38 -16.39
N THR A 454 -1.35 -21.85 -15.30
CA THR A 454 -1.15 -20.42 -15.20
C THR A 454 0.24 -20.12 -15.70
N GLY A 455 0.37 -19.55 -16.88
CA GLY A 455 1.66 -19.12 -17.39
C GLY A 455 1.76 -17.61 -17.33
N LEU A 456 2.97 -17.10 -17.14
CA LEU A 456 3.25 -15.70 -17.47
C LEU A 456 3.02 -15.50 -18.94
N VAL A 457 2.21 -14.49 -19.29
CA VAL A 457 1.76 -14.26 -20.67
C VAL A 457 2.57 -13.14 -21.30
N GLY A 458 3.05 -13.38 -22.51
CA GLY A 458 3.69 -12.39 -23.33
C GLY A 458 2.80 -11.92 -24.48
N TRP A 459 2.98 -10.68 -24.91
CA TRP A 459 2.40 -10.13 -26.13
C TRP A 459 3.45 -9.98 -27.21
N ASN A 460 3.15 -10.54 -28.39
CA ASN A 460 3.93 -10.38 -29.62
C ASN A 460 3.04 -9.84 -30.73
N GLN A 461 3.17 -8.56 -31.05
CA GLN A 461 2.39 -7.89 -32.08
C GLN A 461 2.46 -8.60 -33.43
N SER A 462 3.63 -9.14 -33.83
CA SER A 462 3.80 -9.81 -35.10
C SER A 462 3.06 -11.14 -35.24
N GLY A 463 2.65 -11.72 -34.11
CA GLY A 463 1.86 -12.95 -34.06
C GLY A 463 0.34 -12.71 -34.08
N TYR A 464 -0.10 -11.47 -34.05
CA TYR A 464 -1.52 -11.14 -34.05
C TYR A 464 -2.18 -11.42 -35.42
N GLN A 465 -3.32 -12.10 -35.42
CA GLN A 465 -4.15 -12.38 -36.58
C GLN A 465 -5.62 -12.09 -36.23
N PRO A 466 -6.30 -11.19 -36.96
CA PRO A 466 -7.71 -10.87 -36.69
C PRO A 466 -8.60 -12.10 -36.70
N GLY A 467 -9.49 -12.23 -35.72
CA GLY A 467 -10.46 -13.32 -35.62
C GLY A 467 -9.90 -14.66 -35.10
N VAL A 468 -8.59 -14.76 -34.85
CA VAL A 468 -7.97 -15.96 -34.27
C VAL A 468 -7.80 -15.78 -32.77
N GLN A 469 -8.47 -16.63 -32.00
CA GLN A 469 -8.42 -16.60 -30.53
C GLN A 469 -6.97 -16.70 -30.01
N TYR A 470 -6.61 -15.88 -29.04
CA TYR A 470 -5.29 -15.78 -28.42
C TYR A 470 -4.13 -15.42 -29.37
N SER A 471 -4.39 -15.06 -30.63
CA SER A 471 -3.32 -14.65 -31.54
C SER A 471 -2.59 -13.41 -31.01
N GLY A 472 -1.27 -13.43 -31.07
CA GLY A 472 -0.43 -12.41 -30.45
C GLY A 472 -0.07 -12.68 -28.99
N LEU A 473 -0.86 -13.46 -28.27
CA LEU A 473 -0.50 -13.92 -26.93
C LEU A 473 0.40 -15.17 -27.01
N THR A 474 1.37 -15.23 -26.15
CA THR A 474 2.30 -16.36 -26.10
C THR A 474 2.74 -16.64 -24.66
N TRP A 475 2.90 -17.91 -24.32
CA TRP A 475 3.44 -18.34 -23.04
C TRP A 475 4.04 -19.75 -23.11
N ASN A 476 4.96 -20.05 -22.22
CA ASN A 476 5.73 -21.30 -22.23
C ASN A 476 4.83 -22.55 -22.21
N ALA A 477 3.72 -22.53 -21.51
CA ALA A 477 2.79 -23.67 -21.43
C ALA A 477 2.16 -24.06 -22.79
N ILE A 478 2.00 -23.09 -23.71
CA ILE A 478 1.50 -23.33 -25.08
C ILE A 478 2.67 -23.60 -26.04
N ASN A 479 3.77 -22.89 -25.89
CA ASN A 479 4.93 -23.01 -26.74
C ASN A 479 6.22 -23.02 -25.90
N SER A 480 6.82 -24.19 -25.73
CA SER A 480 8.04 -24.37 -24.95
C SER A 480 9.27 -23.62 -25.47
N ALA A 481 9.21 -23.07 -26.69
CA ALA A 481 10.25 -22.18 -27.21
C ALA A 481 10.23 -20.77 -26.56
N VAL A 482 9.09 -20.39 -25.96
CA VAL A 482 8.98 -19.15 -25.19
C VAL A 482 9.65 -19.35 -23.83
N PRO A 483 10.54 -18.43 -23.39
CA PRO A 483 11.15 -18.51 -22.08
C PRO A 483 10.11 -18.55 -20.95
N LEU A 484 10.37 -19.29 -19.87
CA LEU A 484 9.50 -19.33 -18.68
C LEU A 484 9.21 -17.95 -18.07
N GLY A 485 10.15 -16.99 -18.25
CA GLY A 485 10.01 -15.59 -17.83
C GLY A 485 9.52 -14.66 -18.94
N VAL A 486 9.05 -15.20 -20.06
CA VAL A 486 8.57 -14.47 -21.26
C VAL A 486 9.69 -13.76 -22.03
N VAL A 487 10.63 -13.11 -21.34
CA VAL A 487 11.78 -12.40 -21.94
C VAL A 487 13.09 -12.82 -21.30
N SER A 488 14.19 -12.68 -22.08
CA SER A 488 15.54 -12.84 -21.59
C SER A 488 16.12 -11.47 -21.24
N ILE A 489 16.68 -11.34 -20.06
CA ILE A 489 17.19 -10.08 -19.53
C ILE A 489 18.72 -10.09 -19.53
N PRO A 490 19.39 -9.02 -20.01
CA PRO A 490 20.86 -8.97 -20.05
C PRO A 490 21.47 -8.65 -18.68
N TRP A 491 22.75 -8.97 -18.51
CA TRP A 491 23.56 -8.47 -17.41
C TRP A 491 23.72 -6.94 -17.50
N VAL A 492 23.64 -6.26 -16.38
CA VAL A 492 23.83 -4.81 -16.29
C VAL A 492 25.02 -4.50 -15.40
N VAL A 493 25.96 -3.68 -15.90
CA VAL A 493 27.09 -3.16 -15.12
C VAL A 493 26.76 -1.77 -14.60
N THR A 494 26.88 -1.58 -13.30
CA THR A 494 26.52 -0.36 -12.59
C THR A 494 27.73 0.27 -11.90
N PRO A 495 28.30 1.36 -12.48
CA PRO A 495 29.43 2.07 -11.91
C PRO A 495 29.00 2.93 -10.71
N ARG A 496 29.96 3.14 -9.79
CA ARG A 496 29.83 4.02 -8.62
C ARG A 496 31.13 4.78 -8.40
N LEU A 497 31.02 6.08 -8.18
CA LEU A 497 32.12 6.99 -7.97
C LEU A 497 31.82 7.91 -6.79
N GLY A 498 32.84 8.22 -5.98
CA GLY A 498 32.72 9.15 -4.88
C GLY A 498 34.06 9.81 -4.56
N PHE A 499 34.02 10.96 -3.92
CA PHE A 499 35.17 11.61 -3.38
C PHE A 499 34.86 12.36 -2.09
N ALA A 500 35.85 12.48 -1.22
CA ALA A 500 35.83 13.35 -0.05
C ALA A 500 37.13 14.12 0.03
N TRP A 501 37.02 15.47 0.03
CA TRP A 501 38.18 16.37 0.07
C TRP A 501 38.10 17.32 1.26
N ASP A 502 39.03 17.15 2.21
CA ASP A 502 39.25 18.08 3.31
C ASP A 502 40.12 19.25 2.83
N SER A 503 39.48 20.36 2.53
CA SER A 503 40.13 21.53 1.91
C SER A 503 41.24 22.13 2.79
N LYS A 504 41.07 22.06 4.12
CA LYS A 504 42.02 22.67 5.10
C LYS A 504 42.89 21.64 5.81
N GLY A 505 42.54 20.35 5.77
CA GLY A 505 43.24 19.29 6.48
C GLY A 505 42.93 19.25 7.98
N THR A 506 41.95 20.00 8.43
CA THR A 506 41.50 20.05 9.83
C THR A 506 40.18 19.30 10.06
N GLY A 507 39.54 18.82 8.99
CA GLY A 507 38.18 18.23 9.04
C GLY A 507 37.07 19.24 9.25
N ASP A 508 37.39 20.56 9.28
CA ASP A 508 36.41 21.63 9.51
C ASP A 508 35.60 21.98 8.26
N THR A 509 36.16 21.77 7.06
CA THR A 509 35.53 22.07 5.78
C THR A 509 35.81 20.91 4.83
N VAL A 510 34.79 20.12 4.54
CA VAL A 510 34.89 18.95 3.68
C VAL A 510 33.90 19.06 2.51
N LEU A 511 34.42 18.95 1.29
CA LEU A 511 33.63 18.81 0.08
C LEU A 511 33.51 17.32 -0.27
N ARG A 512 32.26 16.87 -0.49
CA ARG A 512 31.99 15.50 -0.93
C ARG A 512 31.14 15.50 -2.19
N GLY A 513 31.35 14.52 -3.02
CA GLY A 513 30.54 14.30 -4.21
C GLY A 513 30.49 12.82 -4.56
N GLY A 514 29.47 12.46 -5.31
CA GLY A 514 29.31 11.10 -5.76
C GLY A 514 28.35 10.95 -6.93
N PHE A 515 28.52 9.85 -7.62
CA PHE A 515 27.64 9.36 -8.68
C PHE A 515 27.47 7.84 -8.51
N GLY A 516 26.24 7.35 -8.67
CA GLY A 516 25.96 5.93 -8.63
C GLY A 516 24.87 5.54 -9.62
N MET A 517 25.05 4.41 -10.28
CA MET A 517 24.03 3.72 -11.04
C MET A 517 23.59 2.46 -10.28
N TYR A 518 22.29 2.21 -10.25
CA TYR A 518 21.69 1.08 -9.54
C TYR A 518 20.64 0.43 -10.41
N VAL A 519 20.48 -0.90 -10.27
CA VAL A 519 19.37 -1.66 -10.82
C VAL A 519 18.60 -2.32 -9.67
N TYR A 520 17.34 -2.61 -9.88
CA TYR A 520 16.52 -3.33 -8.91
C TYR A 520 15.56 -4.28 -9.61
N HIS A 521 15.17 -5.32 -8.90
CA HIS A 521 14.16 -6.26 -9.35
C HIS A 521 12.76 -5.70 -9.08
N GLU A 522 11.81 -5.90 -10.00
CA GLU A 522 10.40 -5.56 -9.77
C GLU A 522 9.87 -6.33 -8.55
N PRO A 523 9.38 -5.61 -7.51
CA PRO A 523 9.01 -6.24 -6.24
C PRO A 523 7.78 -7.13 -6.33
N GLN A 524 6.89 -6.85 -7.29
CA GLN A 524 5.68 -7.62 -7.53
C GLN A 524 5.44 -7.67 -9.03
N PRO A 525 5.15 -8.85 -9.59
CA PRO A 525 4.79 -8.92 -11.00
C PRO A 525 3.44 -8.23 -11.20
N PRO A 526 3.41 -7.13 -11.94
CA PRO A 526 2.16 -6.41 -12.22
C PRO A 526 1.19 -7.23 -13.07
N TRP A 527 1.69 -8.23 -13.75
CA TRP A 527 0.93 -9.20 -14.57
C TRP A 527 0.40 -10.39 -13.75
N THR A 528 0.32 -10.30 -12.45
CA THR A 528 -0.50 -11.25 -11.68
C THR A 528 -1.96 -11.25 -12.15
N GLY A 529 -2.41 -10.20 -12.83
CA GLY A 529 -3.65 -10.19 -13.62
C GLY A 529 -3.63 -11.03 -14.91
N SER A 530 -2.47 -11.56 -15.36
CA SER A 530 -2.39 -12.43 -16.53
C SER A 530 -3.09 -13.78 -16.36
N VAL A 531 -3.55 -14.08 -15.15
CA VAL A 531 -4.49 -15.17 -14.89
C VAL A 531 -5.78 -15.06 -15.68
N ASP A 532 -6.14 -13.86 -16.11
CA ASP A 532 -7.30 -13.64 -16.98
C ASP A 532 -7.18 -14.41 -18.32
N PHE A 533 -5.94 -14.67 -18.75
CA PHE A 533 -5.66 -15.53 -19.89
C PHE A 533 -5.32 -16.97 -19.52
N ALA A 534 -5.49 -17.37 -18.27
CA ALA A 534 -5.16 -18.73 -17.84
C ALA A 534 -5.99 -19.77 -18.59
N GLN A 535 -5.33 -20.77 -19.14
CA GLN A 535 -6.01 -21.86 -19.83
C GLN A 535 -6.97 -22.59 -18.87
N GLY A 536 -8.19 -22.82 -19.35
CA GLY A 536 -9.22 -23.54 -18.62
C GLY A 536 -9.96 -22.72 -17.56
N VAL A 537 -9.66 -21.42 -17.43
CA VAL A 537 -10.51 -20.49 -16.69
C VAL A 537 -11.51 -19.87 -17.67
N ARG A 538 -12.79 -20.04 -17.41
CA ARG A 538 -13.87 -19.38 -18.13
C ARG A 538 -14.57 -18.44 -17.18
N SER A 539 -14.90 -17.24 -17.61
CA SER A 539 -15.70 -16.28 -16.88
C SER A 539 -16.91 -15.85 -17.69
N THR A 540 -17.95 -15.49 -17.01
CA THR A 540 -19.17 -14.94 -17.63
C THR A 540 -19.68 -13.80 -16.78
N THR A 541 -19.97 -12.68 -17.43
CA THR A 541 -20.69 -11.56 -16.83
C THR A 541 -22.03 -11.44 -17.51
N ILE A 542 -23.11 -11.40 -16.74
CA ILE A 542 -24.47 -11.22 -17.21
C ILE A 542 -24.97 -9.87 -16.70
N THR A 543 -25.38 -9.03 -17.62
CA THR A 543 -25.91 -7.67 -17.35
C THR A 543 -27.41 -7.57 -17.63
N ASP A 544 -27.96 -8.55 -18.33
CA ASP A 544 -29.40 -8.61 -18.61
C ASP A 544 -30.16 -9.20 -17.41
N ALA A 545 -31.44 -8.85 -17.33
CA ALA A 545 -32.30 -9.39 -16.28
C ALA A 545 -32.43 -10.91 -16.39
N THR A 546 -32.17 -11.59 -15.27
CA THR A 546 -32.21 -13.05 -15.16
C THR A 546 -32.61 -13.48 -13.74
N THR A 547 -32.61 -14.77 -13.46
CA THR A 547 -32.89 -15.32 -12.11
C THR A 547 -31.77 -16.25 -11.68
N LEU A 548 -31.61 -16.43 -10.35
CA LEU A 548 -30.67 -17.40 -9.77
C LEU A 548 -30.82 -18.79 -10.37
N LYS A 549 -32.08 -19.22 -10.54
CA LYS A 549 -32.41 -20.51 -11.14
C LYS A 549 -32.02 -20.59 -12.63
N ALA A 550 -32.17 -19.51 -13.37
CA ALA A 550 -31.84 -19.48 -14.79
C ALA A 550 -30.30 -19.49 -15.03
N LEU A 551 -29.52 -19.08 -14.06
CA LEU A 551 -28.06 -19.16 -14.12
C LEU A 551 -27.53 -20.57 -13.98
N GLU A 552 -28.30 -21.46 -13.34
CA GLU A 552 -27.83 -22.83 -13.03
C GLU A 552 -27.55 -23.62 -14.29
N GLY A 553 -26.30 -24.06 -14.43
CA GLY A 553 -25.89 -24.91 -15.52
C GLY A 553 -25.94 -24.25 -16.91
N LEU A 554 -26.04 -22.93 -17.01
CA LEU A 554 -25.97 -22.24 -18.29
C LEU A 554 -24.72 -22.64 -19.08
N GLY A 555 -23.63 -22.96 -18.36
CA GLY A 555 -22.38 -23.33 -19.00
C GLY A 555 -21.87 -22.25 -19.94
N GLY A 556 -21.13 -22.60 -20.95
CA GLY A 556 -20.60 -21.63 -21.92
C GLY A 556 -19.53 -20.77 -21.29
N GLY A 557 -19.75 -19.50 -21.26
CA GLY A 557 -18.77 -18.49 -20.89
C GLY A 557 -17.74 -18.29 -22.02
N SER A 558 -17.44 -17.06 -22.32
CA SER A 558 -16.30 -16.73 -23.16
C SER A 558 -15.03 -16.86 -22.32
N VAL A 559 -13.96 -17.26 -22.96
CA VAL A 559 -12.65 -16.98 -22.41
C VAL A 559 -12.55 -15.46 -22.33
N ASN A 560 -12.23 -14.95 -21.15
CA ASN A 560 -12.01 -13.52 -21.01
C ASN A 560 -10.82 -13.11 -21.90
N LEU A 561 -11.06 -12.27 -22.87
CA LEU A 561 -10.03 -11.72 -23.76
C LEU A 561 -9.59 -10.32 -23.30
N THR A 562 -9.93 -9.94 -22.08
CA THR A 562 -9.42 -8.77 -21.36
C THR A 562 -8.37 -9.22 -20.36
N GLY A 563 -7.24 -8.54 -20.30
CA GLY A 563 -6.18 -8.88 -19.34
C GLY A 563 -4.86 -8.18 -19.58
N SER A 564 -3.82 -8.75 -19.02
CA SER A 564 -2.47 -8.18 -19.00
C SER A 564 -1.45 -9.14 -19.59
N ALA A 565 -0.49 -8.60 -20.33
CA ALA A 565 0.63 -9.34 -20.89
C ALA A 565 1.93 -8.53 -20.79
N LEU A 566 3.07 -9.21 -20.77
CA LEU A 566 4.39 -8.60 -20.86
C LEU A 566 4.79 -8.45 -22.34
N ASP A 567 5.36 -7.31 -22.71
CA ASP A 567 5.92 -7.18 -24.06
C ASP A 567 7.11 -8.15 -24.24
N THR A 568 6.99 -9.09 -25.20
CA THR A 568 8.06 -10.07 -25.45
C THR A 568 9.37 -9.47 -25.97
N GLN A 569 9.34 -8.21 -26.38
CA GLN A 569 10.53 -7.47 -26.87
C GLN A 569 11.14 -6.56 -25.79
N ASP A 570 10.57 -6.51 -24.60
CA ASP A 570 11.04 -5.63 -23.53
C ASP A 570 12.07 -6.33 -22.64
N ASP A 571 13.35 -6.17 -22.98
CA ASP A 571 14.50 -6.67 -22.24
C ASP A 571 15.09 -5.66 -21.22
N LYS A 572 14.39 -4.56 -20.99
CA LYS A 572 14.86 -3.48 -20.12
C LYS A 572 14.70 -3.81 -18.66
N GLN A 573 15.54 -3.15 -17.86
CA GLN A 573 15.53 -3.24 -16.40
C GLN A 573 15.36 -1.84 -15.81
N PRO A 574 14.66 -1.70 -14.68
CA PRO A 574 14.61 -0.44 -13.95
C PRO A 574 16.00 -0.01 -13.49
N LYS A 575 16.35 1.23 -13.78
CA LYS A 575 17.65 1.83 -13.46
C LYS A 575 17.48 3.12 -12.70
N THR A 576 18.32 3.34 -11.70
CA THR A 576 18.37 4.59 -10.98
C THR A 576 19.78 5.16 -11.08
N TYR A 577 19.86 6.42 -11.50
CA TYR A 577 21.07 7.22 -11.47
C TYR A 577 20.96 8.23 -10.35
N THR A 578 21.96 8.30 -9.48
CA THR A 578 22.02 9.26 -8.38
C THR A 578 23.29 10.05 -8.44
N TRP A 579 23.25 11.32 -8.10
CA TRP A 579 24.43 12.15 -7.94
C TRP A 579 24.21 13.17 -6.82
N SER A 580 25.31 13.52 -6.15
CA SER A 580 25.27 14.55 -5.12
C SER A 580 26.58 15.33 -5.05
N LEU A 581 26.46 16.55 -4.54
CA LEU A 581 27.59 17.39 -4.13
C LEU A 581 27.21 18.03 -2.80
N SER A 582 28.04 17.84 -1.76
CA SER A 582 27.80 18.40 -0.43
C SER A 582 29.03 19.15 0.10
N LEU A 583 28.78 20.21 0.84
CA LEU A 583 29.74 20.96 1.62
C LEU A 583 29.40 20.80 3.11
N ASP A 584 30.29 20.14 3.84
CA ASP A 584 30.22 20.02 5.29
C ASP A 584 31.09 21.10 5.92
N GLN A 585 30.56 21.79 6.90
CA GLN A 585 31.24 22.85 7.62
C GLN A 585 31.02 22.74 9.12
N LYS A 586 32.13 22.75 9.88
CA LYS A 586 32.07 22.91 11.33
C LYS A 586 31.70 24.35 11.67
N LEU A 587 30.68 24.52 12.49
CA LEU A 587 30.12 25.79 12.90
C LEU A 587 30.48 26.10 14.37
N PRO A 588 30.36 27.36 14.82
CA PRO A 588 30.53 27.72 16.23
C PRO A 588 29.63 26.89 17.16
N TRP A 589 29.94 26.88 18.45
CA TRP A 589 29.21 26.17 19.53
C TRP A 589 29.13 24.66 19.38
N GLY A 590 30.07 24.06 18.63
CA GLY A 590 30.14 22.60 18.42
C GLY A 590 29.03 22.08 17.51
N MET A 591 28.54 22.92 16.60
CA MET A 591 27.59 22.53 15.55
C MET A 591 28.34 22.06 14.29
N MET A 592 27.65 21.23 13.52
CA MET A 592 27.99 20.84 12.16
C MET A 592 26.87 21.31 11.21
N GLY A 593 27.23 21.95 10.12
CA GLY A 593 26.33 22.30 9.03
C GLY A 593 26.69 21.57 7.74
N GLU A 594 25.71 21.21 6.96
CA GLU A 594 25.83 20.62 5.62
C GLU A 594 24.86 21.33 4.68
N VAL A 595 25.34 21.63 3.48
CA VAL A 595 24.48 22.02 2.36
C VAL A 595 24.82 21.10 1.20
N SER A 596 23.80 20.47 0.63
CA SER A 596 23.98 19.52 -0.45
C SER A 596 22.97 19.75 -1.59
N TYR A 597 23.40 19.44 -2.79
CA TYR A 597 22.54 19.23 -3.95
C TYR A 597 22.49 17.74 -4.25
N VAL A 598 21.29 17.20 -4.42
CA VAL A 598 21.04 15.78 -4.73
C VAL A 598 20.16 15.70 -5.97
N GLY A 599 20.59 14.90 -6.94
CA GLY A 599 19.81 14.57 -8.11
C GLY A 599 19.58 13.06 -8.22
N ASN A 600 18.44 12.70 -8.78
CA ASN A 600 18.07 11.31 -9.07
C ASN A 600 17.32 11.24 -10.40
N HIS A 601 17.67 10.28 -11.24
CA HIS A 601 16.93 9.93 -12.45
C HIS A 601 16.60 8.45 -12.41
N GLN A 602 15.32 8.13 -12.41
CA GLN A 602 14.86 6.76 -12.64
C GLN A 602 14.45 6.58 -14.10
N ALA A 603 15.00 5.56 -14.72
CA ALA A 603 14.71 5.18 -16.10
C ALA A 603 14.19 3.74 -16.16
N ASN A 604 13.51 3.42 -17.22
CA ASN A 604 12.97 2.08 -17.49
C ASN A 604 12.07 1.59 -16.33
N ILE A 605 11.21 2.45 -15.80
CA ILE A 605 10.20 2.05 -14.82
C ILE A 605 9.08 1.35 -15.61
N LEU A 606 8.56 0.27 -15.04
CA LEU A 606 7.44 -0.45 -15.63
C LEU A 606 6.17 0.44 -15.65
N ASN A 607 5.47 0.45 -16.78
CA ASN A 607 4.21 1.17 -16.94
C ASN A 607 3.05 0.38 -16.30
N ASN A 608 2.90 0.41 -15.05
CA ASN A 608 1.93 -0.38 -14.31
C ASN A 608 0.47 -0.07 -14.73
N GLY A 609 0.03 -0.66 -15.86
CA GLY A 609 -1.36 -0.65 -16.30
C GLY A 609 -1.86 0.59 -17.04
N ILE A 610 -0.98 1.50 -17.50
CA ILE A 610 -1.41 2.66 -18.31
C ILE A 610 -1.35 2.42 -19.82
N ALA A 611 -1.00 1.23 -20.27
CA ALA A 611 -0.86 0.92 -21.68
C ALA A 611 -1.85 -0.16 -22.11
N ASN A 612 -3.09 0.24 -22.36
CA ASN A 612 -4.03 -0.63 -23.07
C ASN A 612 -3.71 -0.61 -24.55
N LEU A 613 -3.14 -1.72 -25.05
CA LEU A 613 -2.79 -1.86 -26.47
C LEU A 613 -4.02 -1.80 -27.39
N ASN A 614 -5.18 -2.18 -26.85
CA ASN A 614 -6.45 -2.17 -27.58
C ASN A 614 -7.28 -0.89 -27.35
N ALA A 615 -6.62 0.19 -26.91
CA ALA A 615 -7.26 1.49 -26.79
C ALA A 615 -7.59 2.10 -28.13
N VAL A 616 -8.73 2.76 -28.20
CA VAL A 616 -9.11 3.60 -29.35
C VAL A 616 -8.42 4.96 -29.17
N GLN A 617 -7.72 5.43 -30.21
CA GLN A 617 -7.05 6.74 -30.17
C GLN A 617 -8.03 7.87 -29.89
N GLU A 618 -7.55 8.88 -29.17
CA GLU A 618 -8.30 10.10 -28.90
C GLU A 618 -8.83 10.72 -30.22
N TYR A 619 -10.09 11.06 -30.19
CA TYR A 619 -10.88 11.58 -31.32
C TYR A 619 -11.15 10.60 -32.48
N TYR A 620 -10.58 9.41 -32.49
CA TYR A 620 -10.79 8.46 -33.59
C TYR A 620 -12.27 8.05 -33.71
N GLY A 621 -12.94 7.76 -32.61
CA GLY A 621 -14.38 7.45 -32.59
C GLY A 621 -15.23 8.58 -33.17
N LEU A 622 -14.92 9.84 -32.82
CA LEU A 622 -15.63 11.02 -33.35
C LEU A 622 -15.32 11.30 -34.84
N GLN A 623 -14.16 10.86 -35.35
CA GLN A 623 -13.86 10.89 -36.78
C GLN A 623 -14.71 9.88 -37.55
N GLN A 624 -15.05 8.74 -36.94
CA GLN A 624 -15.90 7.72 -37.55
C GLN A 624 -17.39 8.06 -37.40
N ASP A 625 -17.79 8.57 -36.22
CA ASP A 625 -19.13 9.03 -35.92
C ASP A 625 -19.10 10.37 -35.19
N PRO A 626 -19.23 11.50 -35.91
CA PRO A 626 -19.18 12.83 -35.30
C PRO A 626 -20.27 13.12 -34.26
N THR A 627 -21.32 12.31 -34.20
CA THR A 627 -22.40 12.45 -33.20
C THR A 627 -22.01 11.84 -31.85
N GLY A 628 -20.98 10.99 -31.81
CA GLY A 628 -20.62 10.21 -30.62
C GLY A 628 -21.67 9.17 -30.23
N GLY A 629 -22.59 8.83 -31.13
CA GLY A 629 -23.65 7.84 -30.90
C GLY A 629 -23.13 6.39 -30.88
N THR A 630 -22.02 6.14 -31.55
CA THR A 630 -21.41 4.81 -31.65
C THR A 630 -20.42 4.58 -30.48
N ASN A 631 -20.58 3.45 -29.77
CA ASN A 631 -19.66 3.07 -28.71
C ASN A 631 -18.23 2.94 -29.29
N PRO A 632 -17.23 3.66 -28.76
CA PRO A 632 -15.84 3.60 -29.22
C PRO A 632 -15.24 2.20 -29.23
N ASP A 633 -15.70 1.28 -28.40
CA ASP A 633 -15.23 -0.10 -28.35
C ASP A 633 -15.38 -0.84 -29.69
N THR A 634 -16.32 -0.42 -30.53
CA THR A 634 -16.50 -0.97 -31.90
C THR A 634 -15.35 -0.65 -32.83
N PHE A 635 -14.52 0.35 -32.48
CA PHE A 635 -13.36 0.80 -33.24
C PHE A 635 -12.01 0.30 -32.69
N ARG A 636 -12.05 -0.66 -31.76
CA ARG A 636 -10.83 -1.24 -31.20
C ARG A 636 -9.93 -1.86 -32.29
N PRO A 637 -8.61 -1.60 -32.27
CA PRO A 637 -7.70 -2.15 -33.29
C PRO A 637 -7.55 -3.67 -33.25
N LEU A 638 -7.79 -4.29 -32.09
CA LEU A 638 -7.73 -5.74 -31.88
C LEU A 638 -9.14 -6.24 -31.56
N ASN A 639 -9.93 -6.43 -32.59
CA ASN A 639 -11.38 -6.61 -32.49
C ASN A 639 -11.86 -7.84 -31.68
N GLN A 640 -11.01 -8.87 -31.49
CA GLN A 640 -11.34 -10.03 -30.64
C GLN A 640 -10.97 -9.84 -29.18
N TYR A 641 -10.26 -8.77 -28.83
CA TYR A 641 -9.85 -8.48 -27.46
C TYR A 641 -10.69 -7.35 -26.85
N GLY A 642 -10.91 -7.44 -25.56
CA GLY A 642 -11.28 -6.31 -24.72
C GLY A 642 -10.06 -5.45 -24.39
N ASP A 643 -9.95 -4.97 -23.15
CA ASP A 643 -8.75 -4.25 -22.70
C ASP A 643 -7.55 -5.20 -22.62
N LEU A 644 -6.46 -4.84 -23.30
CA LEU A 644 -5.22 -5.59 -23.30
C LEU A 644 -4.08 -4.69 -22.79
N SER A 645 -3.81 -4.80 -21.50
CA SER A 645 -2.72 -4.05 -20.87
C SER A 645 -1.37 -4.71 -21.14
N VAL A 646 -0.50 -4.05 -21.92
CA VAL A 646 0.83 -4.55 -22.22
C VAL A 646 1.87 -3.80 -21.41
N TYR A 647 2.53 -4.52 -20.51
CA TYR A 647 3.56 -3.96 -19.63
C TYR A 647 4.89 -3.79 -20.34
N ARG A 648 5.46 -2.58 -20.21
CA ARG A 648 6.76 -2.20 -20.76
C ARG A 648 7.54 -1.33 -19.79
N HIS A 649 8.86 -1.42 -19.81
CA HIS A 649 9.75 -0.55 -19.06
C HIS A 649 10.05 0.74 -19.85
N ASN A 650 9.10 1.65 -19.93
CA ASN A 650 9.19 2.87 -20.74
C ASN A 650 8.93 4.17 -19.98
N MET A 651 8.80 4.10 -18.64
CA MET A 651 8.55 5.27 -17.82
C MET A 651 9.82 5.78 -17.14
N TYR A 652 9.80 7.04 -16.73
CA TYR A 652 10.93 7.68 -16.05
C TYR A 652 10.49 8.85 -15.20
N TYR A 653 11.32 9.22 -14.21
CA TYR A 653 11.17 10.47 -13.47
C TYR A 653 12.51 11.03 -13.01
N ASN A 654 12.49 12.34 -12.68
CA ASN A 654 13.63 13.09 -12.18
C ASN A 654 13.29 13.70 -10.82
N TYR A 655 14.26 13.67 -9.92
CA TYR A 655 14.25 14.38 -8.66
C TYR A 655 15.46 15.31 -8.59
N HIS A 656 15.23 16.54 -8.14
CA HIS A 656 16.28 17.49 -7.85
C HIS A 656 15.97 18.16 -6.51
N GLY A 657 16.94 18.21 -5.61
CA GLY A 657 16.77 18.79 -4.29
C GLY A 657 18.03 19.49 -3.77
N MET A 658 17.84 20.66 -3.20
CA MET A 658 18.80 21.28 -2.29
C MET A 658 18.44 20.88 -0.87
N GLN A 659 19.40 20.42 -0.09
CA GLN A 659 19.26 20.01 1.29
C GLN A 659 20.18 20.82 2.18
N ALA A 660 19.68 21.28 3.32
CA ALA A 660 20.47 21.93 4.36
C ALA A 660 20.25 21.19 5.67
N PHE A 661 21.33 20.92 6.37
CA PHE A 661 21.29 20.19 7.64
C PHE A 661 22.20 20.89 8.66
N VAL A 662 21.71 21.02 9.89
CA VAL A 662 22.49 21.49 11.02
C VAL A 662 22.28 20.56 12.20
N SER A 663 23.37 20.18 12.86
CA SER A 663 23.30 19.36 14.06
C SER A 663 24.23 19.84 15.16
N ARG A 664 23.84 19.61 16.40
CA ARG A 664 24.65 19.76 17.59
C ARG A 664 24.48 18.54 18.49
N GLN A 665 25.55 17.83 18.73
CA GLN A 665 25.56 16.60 19.52
C GLN A 665 26.55 16.71 20.69
N ARG A 666 26.44 17.78 21.46
CA ARG A 666 27.35 18.04 22.58
C ARG A 666 26.63 18.58 23.81
N GLY A 667 26.93 17.99 24.95
CA GLY A 667 26.37 18.41 26.23
C GLY A 667 24.95 17.95 26.49
N ARG A 668 24.21 18.68 27.34
CA ARG A 668 22.85 18.32 27.77
C ARG A 668 21.77 18.67 26.74
N PHE A 669 22.06 19.55 25.78
CA PHE A 669 21.13 19.95 24.72
C PHE A 669 21.67 19.56 23.36
N ASN A 670 21.01 18.63 22.71
CA ASN A 670 21.30 18.12 21.38
C ASN A 670 20.14 18.42 20.45
N PHE A 671 20.43 18.76 19.20
CA PHE A 671 19.40 18.96 18.20
C PHE A 671 19.88 18.65 16.80
N THR A 672 18.94 18.36 15.92
CA THR A 672 19.12 18.33 14.47
C THR A 672 18.04 19.19 13.81
N ALA A 673 18.36 19.85 12.72
CA ALA A 673 17.41 20.53 11.85
C ALA A 673 17.78 20.25 10.40
N ALA A 674 16.82 19.83 9.62
CA ALA A 674 16.96 19.54 8.21
C ALA A 674 15.89 20.29 7.40
N TYR A 675 16.29 20.80 6.25
CA TYR A 675 15.40 21.45 5.29
C TYR A 675 15.73 20.96 3.89
N THR A 676 14.69 20.64 3.12
CA THR A 676 14.82 20.24 1.72
C THR A 676 13.90 21.11 0.87
N PHE A 677 14.48 21.66 -0.19
CA PHE A 677 13.75 22.27 -1.29
C PHE A 677 13.90 21.38 -2.52
N SER A 678 12.81 20.82 -3.02
CA SER A 678 12.89 19.78 -4.07
C SER A 678 11.76 19.81 -5.07
N LYS A 679 11.99 19.10 -6.18
CA LYS A 679 11.03 18.87 -7.24
C LYS A 679 11.12 17.45 -7.76
N VAL A 680 9.96 16.82 -7.98
CA VAL A 680 9.83 15.53 -8.63
C VAL A 680 8.94 15.66 -9.85
N ILE A 681 9.47 15.31 -11.02
CA ILE A 681 8.74 15.43 -12.30
C ILE A 681 9.06 14.23 -13.19
N GLY A 682 8.06 13.73 -13.90
CA GLY A 682 8.24 12.58 -14.79
C GLY A 682 6.94 12.07 -15.40
N VAL A 683 7.00 10.88 -15.94
CA VAL A 683 5.82 10.17 -16.47
C VAL A 683 5.14 9.43 -15.33
N ARG A 684 3.86 9.65 -15.15
CA ARG A 684 3.05 9.08 -14.07
C ARG A 684 2.46 7.74 -14.50
N SER A 685 2.61 6.71 -13.66
CA SER A 685 1.94 5.43 -13.87
C SER A 685 0.62 5.32 -13.12
N GLN A 686 0.62 5.82 -11.90
CA GLN A 686 -0.54 5.89 -11.01
C GLN A 686 -0.33 7.02 -10.03
N ASP A 687 -1.39 7.58 -9.47
CA ASP A 687 -1.28 8.41 -8.29
C ASP A 687 -0.99 7.53 -7.05
N PRO A 688 -0.65 8.12 -5.89
CA PRO A 688 -0.42 7.36 -4.66
C PRO A 688 -1.64 6.56 -4.17
N ASN A 689 -2.84 6.87 -4.66
CA ASN A 689 -4.09 6.20 -4.33
C ASN A 689 -4.48 5.13 -5.37
N GLY A 690 -3.61 4.82 -6.32
CA GLY A 690 -3.84 3.82 -7.35
C GLY A 690 -4.73 4.26 -8.50
N GLN A 691 -5.07 5.55 -8.57
CA GLN A 691 -5.90 6.07 -9.65
C GLN A 691 -5.05 6.44 -10.87
N ARG A 692 -5.49 6.03 -12.04
CA ARG A 692 -4.84 6.36 -13.30
C ARG A 692 -5.11 7.82 -13.64
N VAL A 693 -4.09 8.54 -14.05
CA VAL A 693 -4.21 9.94 -14.41
C VAL A 693 -3.90 10.10 -15.90
N GLY A 694 -4.89 10.43 -16.66
CA GLY A 694 -4.77 10.67 -18.08
C GLY A 694 -4.97 9.44 -18.95
N SER A 695 -4.92 9.64 -20.24
CA SER A 695 -5.14 8.63 -21.24
C SER A 695 -3.98 7.66 -21.35
N GLU A 696 -4.31 6.45 -21.68
CA GLU A 696 -3.40 5.36 -21.94
C GLU A 696 -2.84 5.43 -23.37
N TYR A 697 -2.16 6.52 -23.70
CA TYR A 697 -1.45 6.60 -24.98
C TYR A 697 -0.26 5.64 -24.94
N ILE A 698 -0.48 4.45 -25.43
CA ILE A 698 0.57 3.44 -25.56
C ILE A 698 1.72 3.88 -26.48
N TRP A 699 1.43 4.75 -27.44
CA TRP A 699 2.38 5.22 -28.44
C TRP A 699 3.29 6.34 -27.94
N ASP A 700 2.77 7.19 -27.02
CA ASP A 700 3.52 8.22 -26.34
C ASP A 700 3.07 8.31 -24.88
N VAL A 701 3.80 7.63 -23.99
CA VAL A 701 3.51 7.61 -22.56
C VAL A 701 3.62 8.99 -21.89
N ARG A 702 4.17 9.99 -22.58
CA ARG A 702 4.27 11.36 -22.05
C ARG A 702 2.98 12.15 -22.25
N THR A 703 2.24 11.87 -23.33
CA THR A 703 0.99 12.56 -23.62
C THR A 703 0.02 12.35 -22.47
N HIS A 704 -0.47 13.44 -21.86
CA HIS A 704 -1.33 13.50 -20.68
C HIS A 704 -0.72 12.94 -19.37
N ASN A 705 0.46 12.32 -19.39
CA ASN A 705 1.05 11.67 -18.21
C ASN A 705 2.35 12.29 -17.68
N TYR A 706 2.98 13.21 -18.42
CA TYR A 706 4.19 13.88 -17.96
C TYR A 706 3.87 15.09 -17.11
N GLY A 707 4.39 15.14 -15.88
CA GLY A 707 4.17 16.27 -14.99
C GLY A 707 4.78 16.07 -13.60
N ILE A 708 4.31 16.89 -12.66
CA ILE A 708 4.68 16.77 -11.24
C ILE A 708 4.13 15.46 -10.70
N LEU A 709 4.96 14.69 -10.00
CA LEU A 709 4.55 13.41 -9.40
C LEU A 709 3.96 13.60 -8.00
N GLY A 710 3.15 12.65 -7.53
CA GLY A 710 2.47 12.68 -6.24
C GLY A 710 3.39 12.72 -5.03
N GLN A 711 4.58 12.23 -5.20
CA GLN A 711 5.63 12.28 -4.18
C GLN A 711 6.24 13.67 -4.02
N ASP A 712 5.96 14.63 -4.93
CA ASP A 712 6.52 15.98 -4.86
C ASP A 712 6.12 16.67 -3.55
N ARG A 713 7.13 17.13 -2.84
CA ARG A 713 7.01 18.01 -1.68
C ARG A 713 8.04 19.10 -1.84
N THR A 714 7.60 20.25 -2.29
CA THR A 714 8.52 21.36 -2.61
C THR A 714 9.34 21.76 -1.40
N HIS A 715 8.72 21.80 -0.23
CA HIS A 715 9.38 22.16 1.03
C HIS A 715 9.15 21.06 2.05
N VAL A 716 10.23 20.52 2.58
CA VAL A 716 10.23 19.58 3.70
C VAL A 716 11.16 20.11 4.77
N ALA A 717 10.66 20.25 5.99
CA ALA A 717 11.47 20.61 7.14
C ALA A 717 11.24 19.60 8.26
N SER A 718 12.31 19.21 8.93
CA SER A 718 12.25 18.39 10.12
C SER A 718 13.27 18.84 11.14
N GLY A 719 12.91 18.73 12.41
CA GLY A 719 13.82 19.02 13.50
C GLY A 719 13.61 18.04 14.65
N SER A 720 14.69 17.68 15.30
CA SER A 720 14.62 16.93 16.54
C SER A 720 15.46 17.60 17.60
N MET A 721 15.02 17.52 18.85
CA MET A 721 15.80 17.95 20.00
C MET A 721 15.71 16.97 21.14
N SER A 722 16.75 16.95 21.96
CA SER A 722 16.82 16.23 23.21
C SER A 722 17.53 17.10 24.25
N TRP A 723 16.83 17.40 25.31
CA TRP A 723 17.33 18.23 26.40
C TRP A 723 17.27 17.47 27.71
N LEU A 724 18.45 17.15 28.26
CA LEU A 724 18.60 16.60 29.60
C LEU A 724 18.60 17.76 30.60
N LEU A 725 17.55 17.88 31.40
CA LEU A 725 17.43 18.91 32.43
C LEU A 725 18.51 18.75 33.52
N PRO A 726 18.84 19.81 34.26
CA PRO A 726 19.80 19.75 35.34
C PRO A 726 19.44 18.71 36.40
N ASP A 727 20.45 18.21 37.10
CA ASP A 727 20.26 17.51 38.36
C ASP A 727 20.06 18.51 39.50
N PHE A 728 19.54 18.04 40.60
CA PHE A 728 19.30 18.82 41.84
C PHE A 728 19.96 18.17 43.06
N LYS A 729 21.10 17.52 42.84
CA LYS A 729 21.83 16.80 43.91
C LYS A 729 22.19 17.71 45.09
N ASP A 730 22.56 18.97 44.77
CA ASP A 730 22.88 19.98 45.79
C ASP A 730 21.66 20.43 46.62
N LYS A 731 20.43 20.12 46.20
CA LYS A 731 19.19 20.48 46.90
C LYS A 731 18.59 19.32 47.72
N GLY A 732 19.30 18.19 47.76
CA GLY A 732 18.91 17.00 48.50
C GLY A 732 18.37 15.87 47.65
N ALA A 733 18.50 14.64 48.18
CA ALA A 733 18.19 13.42 47.43
C ALA A 733 16.74 13.33 46.92
N LEU A 734 15.76 13.82 47.69
CA LEU A 734 14.36 13.81 47.27
C LEU A 734 14.10 14.79 46.11
N MET A 735 14.70 15.98 46.19
CA MET A 735 14.59 16.95 45.08
C MET A 735 15.19 16.45 43.80
N ASP A 736 16.39 15.82 43.87
CA ASP A 736 17.02 15.20 42.70
C ASP A 736 16.19 14.00 42.19
N ALA A 737 15.67 13.17 43.09
CA ALA A 737 14.83 12.04 42.73
C ALA A 737 13.53 12.45 42.02
N VAL A 738 12.92 13.58 42.38
CA VAL A 738 11.65 14.04 41.78
C VAL A 738 11.87 14.97 40.59
N LEU A 739 12.73 15.99 40.70
CA LEU A 739 12.88 17.07 39.72
C LEU A 739 14.14 16.92 38.83
N GLY A 740 15.16 16.18 39.29
CA GLY A 740 16.44 16.05 38.57
C GLY A 740 16.35 15.10 37.36
N ASN A 741 17.24 15.37 36.41
CA ASN A 741 17.53 14.45 35.29
C ASN A 741 16.33 14.02 34.42
N TRP A 742 15.31 14.86 34.32
CA TRP A 742 14.28 14.69 33.29
C TRP A 742 14.86 14.95 31.90
N GLN A 743 14.43 14.19 30.92
CA GLN A 743 14.76 14.39 29.53
C GLN A 743 13.51 14.78 28.75
N ILE A 744 13.56 15.92 28.08
CA ILE A 744 12.57 16.36 27.12
C ILE A 744 13.12 16.08 25.74
N SER A 745 12.36 15.38 24.92
CA SER A 745 12.67 15.17 23.50
C SER A 745 11.50 15.64 22.66
N ALA A 746 11.78 16.24 21.49
CA ALA A 746 10.75 16.66 20.58
C ALA A 746 11.16 16.38 19.12
N ILE A 747 10.17 16.11 18.28
CA ILE A 747 10.31 15.99 16.83
C ILE A 747 9.25 16.88 16.19
N GLY A 748 9.69 17.87 15.40
CA GLY A 748 8.82 18.69 14.59
C GLY A 748 8.98 18.34 13.11
N THR A 749 7.88 18.31 12.38
CA THR A 749 7.87 18.04 10.94
C THR A 749 6.98 19.02 10.22
N TYR A 750 7.39 19.41 9.00
CA TYR A 750 6.62 20.22 8.08
C TYR A 750 6.78 19.67 6.67
N PHE A 751 5.68 19.51 5.95
CA PHE A 751 5.64 19.14 4.53
C PHE A 751 4.75 20.13 3.80
N SER A 752 5.22 20.70 2.70
CA SER A 752 4.33 21.41 1.78
C SER A 752 3.27 20.46 1.23
N GLY A 753 2.13 21.00 0.86
CA GLY A 753 1.01 20.20 0.34
C GLY A 753 1.43 19.29 -0.81
N ALA A 754 0.80 18.12 -0.86
CA ALA A 754 0.92 17.20 -1.99
C ALA A 754 0.27 17.80 -3.23
N PRO A 755 0.77 17.53 -4.43
CA PRO A 755 0.03 17.80 -5.65
C PRO A 755 -1.32 17.10 -5.60
N ILE A 756 -2.39 17.82 -5.97
CA ILE A 756 -3.70 17.20 -6.17
C ILE A 756 -3.63 16.51 -7.53
N PHE A 757 -3.60 15.19 -7.51
CA PHE A 757 -3.72 14.41 -8.73
C PHE A 757 -5.16 14.55 -9.21
N GLY A 758 -5.27 15.11 -10.39
CA GLY A 758 -6.51 15.45 -11.00
C GLY A 758 -7.36 14.27 -11.41
N ASN A 759 -7.87 13.58 -10.45
CA ASN A 759 -9.15 12.98 -10.65
C ASN A 759 -10.20 14.02 -10.33
N PHE A 760 -10.17 15.09 -11.11
CA PHE A 760 -11.38 15.81 -11.32
C PHE A 760 -12.33 14.82 -12.01
N SER A 761 -13.23 14.23 -11.24
CA SER A 761 -14.38 13.58 -11.86
C SER A 761 -15.14 14.66 -12.62
N ILE A 762 -15.24 14.51 -13.91
CA ILE A 762 -15.93 15.46 -14.76
C ILE A 762 -17.12 14.77 -15.42
N GLY A 763 -18.28 15.42 -15.38
CA GLY A 763 -19.51 14.87 -15.95
C GLY A 763 -20.56 15.93 -16.19
N GLY A 764 -21.78 15.49 -16.57
CA GLY A 764 -22.91 16.35 -16.87
C GLY A 764 -23.06 16.62 -18.36
N THR A 765 -23.44 17.84 -18.74
CA THR A 765 -23.70 18.20 -20.15
C THR A 765 -22.99 19.49 -20.55
N THR A 766 -22.55 19.53 -21.82
CA THR A 766 -21.99 20.73 -22.47
C THR A 766 -23.10 21.78 -22.73
N THR A 767 -22.73 22.98 -23.17
CA THR A 767 -23.66 24.03 -23.59
C THR A 767 -24.63 23.57 -24.71
N GLY A 768 -24.27 22.59 -25.51
CA GLY A 768 -25.10 21.99 -26.52
C GLY A 768 -25.91 20.76 -26.04
N GLY A 769 -25.91 20.45 -24.74
CA GLY A 769 -26.64 19.31 -24.19
C GLY A 769 -25.98 17.94 -24.42
N VAL A 770 -24.74 17.92 -24.94
CA VAL A 770 -23.98 16.68 -25.16
C VAL A 770 -23.40 16.19 -23.84
N THR A 771 -23.50 14.88 -23.58
CA THR A 771 -22.94 14.25 -22.35
C THR A 771 -21.43 14.41 -22.28
N ILE A 772 -20.93 14.79 -21.11
CA ILE A 772 -19.49 14.89 -20.85
C ILE A 772 -19.00 13.53 -20.36
N ASP A 773 -18.60 12.70 -21.29
CA ASP A 773 -17.98 11.39 -21.06
C ASP A 773 -16.88 11.10 -22.12
N SER A 774 -16.21 9.97 -21.98
CA SER A 774 -15.14 9.58 -22.90
C SER A 774 -15.66 9.39 -24.33
N GLN A 775 -16.85 8.83 -24.52
CA GLN A 775 -17.44 8.59 -25.83
C GLN A 775 -17.72 9.88 -26.58
N HIS A 776 -18.40 10.83 -25.96
CA HIS A 776 -18.89 12.04 -26.62
C HIS A 776 -17.83 13.15 -26.70
N ILE A 777 -16.88 13.21 -25.77
CA ILE A 777 -15.86 14.27 -25.74
C ILE A 777 -14.58 13.83 -26.49
N THR A 778 -14.09 12.64 -26.19
CA THR A 778 -12.81 12.18 -26.73
C THR A 778 -12.94 11.15 -27.84
N GLY A 779 -14.11 10.54 -28.00
CA GLY A 779 -14.33 9.44 -28.97
C GLY A 779 -13.41 8.25 -28.71
N SER A 780 -12.97 8.08 -27.47
CA SER A 780 -12.08 7.01 -27.05
C SER A 780 -12.63 6.35 -25.77
N ASN A 781 -12.55 5.04 -25.69
CA ASN A 781 -12.94 4.31 -24.49
C ASN A 781 -11.92 4.41 -23.35
N GLN A 782 -10.74 4.94 -23.61
CA GLN A 782 -9.63 4.99 -22.63
C GLN A 782 -9.20 6.41 -22.26
N VAL A 783 -9.61 7.41 -23.02
CA VAL A 783 -9.25 8.81 -22.77
C VAL A 783 -10.39 9.50 -22.04
N ALA A 784 -10.19 9.69 -20.73
CA ALA A 784 -11.16 10.43 -19.92
C ALA A 784 -11.23 11.93 -20.32
N PRO A 785 -12.41 12.55 -20.30
CA PRO A 785 -12.53 13.99 -20.49
C PRO A 785 -11.78 14.74 -19.40
N GLN A 786 -11.12 15.83 -19.77
CA GLN A 786 -10.40 16.72 -18.87
C GLN A 786 -11.05 18.11 -18.88
N PRO A 787 -11.01 18.86 -17.78
CA PRO A 787 -11.51 20.23 -17.77
C PRO A 787 -10.60 21.15 -18.60
N VAL A 788 -11.20 22.15 -19.20
CA VAL A 788 -10.46 23.26 -19.83
C VAL A 788 -10.03 24.24 -18.75
N VAL A 789 -8.73 24.50 -18.67
CA VAL A 789 -8.18 25.52 -17.76
C VAL A 789 -8.13 26.87 -18.48
N THR A 790 -8.89 27.84 -18.01
CA THR A 790 -9.04 29.18 -18.63
C THR A 790 -8.15 30.24 -17.99
N CYS A 791 -7.65 29.99 -16.77
CA CYS A 791 -6.71 30.89 -16.05
C CYS A 791 -5.82 30.08 -15.09
N ASP A 792 -4.89 30.71 -14.40
CA ASP A 792 -4.11 30.03 -13.36
C ASP A 792 -4.96 29.79 -12.10
N PRO A 793 -5.35 28.52 -11.80
CA PRO A 793 -6.20 28.22 -10.65
C PRO A 793 -5.59 28.55 -9.29
N ARG A 794 -4.29 28.86 -9.23
CA ARG A 794 -3.58 29.30 -8.02
C ARG A 794 -3.71 30.80 -7.78
N SER A 795 -4.20 31.55 -8.75
CA SER A 795 -4.41 33.01 -8.68
C SER A 795 -5.82 33.34 -8.18
N ASN A 796 -5.94 34.40 -7.39
CA ASN A 796 -7.23 34.88 -6.88
C ASN A 796 -8.08 33.79 -6.18
N VAL A 797 -7.43 32.92 -5.42
CA VAL A 797 -8.10 31.82 -4.71
C VAL A 797 -9.07 32.38 -3.67
N PRO A 798 -10.37 32.09 -3.74
CA PRO A 798 -11.33 32.56 -2.76
C PRO A 798 -11.04 32.00 -1.36
N SER A 799 -11.43 32.74 -0.33
CA SER A 799 -11.30 32.28 1.05
C SER A 799 -12.09 30.97 1.27
N GLY A 800 -11.42 29.97 1.83
CA GLY A 800 -12.02 28.64 2.05
C GLY A 800 -11.89 27.68 0.86
N TYR A 801 -11.20 28.08 -0.20
CA TYR A 801 -10.92 27.22 -1.36
C TYR A 801 -9.46 26.79 -1.42
N MET A 802 -9.19 25.67 -2.08
CA MET A 802 -7.84 25.19 -2.38
C MET A 802 -7.26 25.83 -3.65
N PHE A 803 -8.13 26.20 -4.56
CA PHE A 803 -7.82 26.85 -5.83
C PHE A 803 -9.02 27.67 -6.29
N ASN A 804 -8.83 28.45 -7.35
CA ASN A 804 -9.90 29.25 -7.95
C ASN A 804 -10.77 28.37 -8.86
N PRO A 805 -12.02 28.06 -8.47
CA PRO A 805 -12.92 27.22 -9.26
C PRO A 805 -13.33 27.84 -10.60
N ASP A 806 -13.34 29.18 -10.72
CA ASP A 806 -13.76 29.89 -11.94
C ASP A 806 -12.75 29.74 -13.10
N CYS A 807 -11.58 29.15 -12.83
CA CYS A 807 -10.58 28.84 -13.85
C CYS A 807 -10.84 27.54 -14.63
N PHE A 808 -12.00 26.90 -14.43
CA PHE A 808 -12.33 25.63 -15.09
C PHE A 808 -13.60 25.78 -15.92
N ALA A 809 -13.57 25.17 -17.13
CA ALA A 809 -14.71 25.11 -18.03
C ALA A 809 -14.92 23.69 -18.57
N ALA A 810 -16.13 23.42 -19.06
CA ALA A 810 -16.48 22.15 -19.69
C ALA A 810 -15.70 21.94 -21.01
N PRO A 811 -15.20 20.73 -21.28
CA PRO A 811 -14.68 20.38 -22.60
C PRO A 811 -15.84 20.31 -23.63
N THR A 812 -15.49 20.28 -24.91
CA THR A 812 -16.46 20.11 -25.99
C THR A 812 -16.10 18.91 -26.86
N PRO A 813 -17.06 18.29 -27.59
CA PRO A 813 -16.77 17.18 -28.48
C PRO A 813 -15.59 17.46 -29.42
N GLY A 814 -14.63 16.55 -29.49
CA GLY A 814 -13.41 16.72 -30.30
C GLY A 814 -12.40 17.72 -29.77
N ASN A 815 -12.61 18.26 -28.57
CA ASN A 815 -11.71 19.22 -27.94
C ASN A 815 -11.64 18.93 -26.43
N ASN A 816 -10.81 17.97 -26.07
CA ASN A 816 -10.56 17.60 -24.67
C ASN A 816 -9.86 18.74 -23.92
N GLY A 817 -10.03 18.79 -22.61
CA GLY A 817 -9.42 19.84 -21.80
C GLY A 817 -7.89 19.72 -21.71
N ASN A 818 -7.26 20.80 -21.27
CA ASN A 818 -5.81 20.96 -21.20
C ASN A 818 -5.26 20.85 -19.76
N TYR A 819 -6.07 20.35 -18.79
CA TYR A 819 -5.60 20.10 -17.43
C TYR A 819 -4.81 18.81 -17.37
N VAL A 820 -3.51 18.89 -17.51
CA VAL A 820 -2.60 17.76 -17.58
C VAL A 820 -1.63 17.71 -16.40
N LEU A 821 -1.36 18.83 -15.76
CA LEU A 821 -0.35 18.93 -14.71
C LEU A 821 -0.98 19.14 -13.33
N PRO A 822 -0.68 18.29 -12.35
CA PRO A 822 -1.11 18.50 -10.97
C PRO A 822 -0.27 19.59 -10.30
N TYR A 823 -0.41 20.85 -10.75
CA TYR A 823 0.29 21.98 -10.14
C TYR A 823 -0.47 22.60 -8.96
N ILE A 824 -1.72 22.21 -8.74
CA ILE A 824 -2.51 22.56 -7.56
C ILE A 824 -2.10 21.62 -6.41
N LYS A 825 -1.95 22.17 -5.21
CA LYS A 825 -1.48 21.42 -4.04
C LYS A 825 -2.50 21.46 -2.91
N THR A 826 -2.52 20.38 -2.13
CA THR A 826 -3.26 20.30 -0.85
C THR A 826 -2.65 21.26 0.17
N GLN A 827 -3.31 21.39 1.32
CA GLN A 827 -2.78 22.13 2.46
C GLN A 827 -1.47 21.50 2.97
N PRO A 828 -0.54 22.30 3.51
CA PRO A 828 0.66 21.78 4.13
C PRO A 828 0.32 20.97 5.39
N TYR A 829 1.15 19.99 5.67
CA TYR A 829 1.14 19.23 6.91
C TYR A 829 2.22 19.73 7.85
N TRP A 830 1.90 19.88 9.13
CA TRP A 830 2.91 20.06 10.18
C TRP A 830 2.46 19.38 11.48
N GLY A 831 3.42 18.93 12.25
CA GLY A 831 3.17 18.24 13.50
C GLY A 831 4.32 18.37 14.48
N LEU A 832 4.00 18.24 15.77
CA LEU A 832 4.97 18.23 16.86
C LEU A 832 4.67 17.06 17.80
N ASP A 833 5.67 16.17 17.92
CA ASP A 833 5.66 15.08 18.88
C ASP A 833 6.64 15.37 19.99
N MET A 834 6.25 15.09 21.23
CA MET A 834 7.10 15.32 22.39
C MET A 834 7.13 14.13 23.33
N THR A 835 8.26 13.93 23.96
CA THR A 835 8.45 12.89 24.96
C THR A 835 9.10 13.48 26.22
N LEU A 836 8.51 13.19 27.35
CA LEU A 836 9.08 13.42 28.68
C LEU A 836 9.52 12.08 29.26
N SER A 837 10.77 11.94 29.64
CA SER A 837 11.27 10.69 30.21
C SER A 837 12.16 10.94 31.44
N LYS A 838 12.18 9.96 32.34
CA LYS A 838 13.04 9.95 33.51
C LYS A 838 13.52 8.54 33.84
N ASN A 839 14.78 8.44 34.21
CA ASN A 839 15.37 7.22 34.72
C ASN A 839 15.52 7.31 36.25
N PHE A 840 14.95 6.34 36.93
CA PHE A 840 15.10 6.16 38.39
C PHE A 840 16.15 5.05 38.62
N PRO A 841 17.33 5.36 39.12
CA PRO A 841 18.31 4.34 39.47
C PRO A 841 17.79 3.48 40.61
N ILE A 842 17.95 2.17 40.51
CA ILE A 842 17.55 1.19 41.53
C ILE A 842 18.81 0.47 42.00
N GLY A 843 19.15 0.65 43.28
CA GLY A 843 20.37 0.05 43.85
C GLY A 843 21.68 0.57 43.23
N ASN A 844 22.76 -0.16 43.48
CA ASN A 844 24.11 0.28 43.09
C ASN A 844 24.70 -0.41 41.85
N LYS A 845 23.93 -1.26 41.16
CA LYS A 845 24.42 -2.13 40.05
C LYS A 845 23.94 -1.70 38.65
N GLY A 846 23.68 -0.42 38.41
CA GLY A 846 23.27 0.07 37.10
C GLY A 846 21.83 -0.23 36.71
N GLN A 847 21.04 -0.81 37.63
CA GLN A 847 19.62 -1.08 37.43
C GLN A 847 18.83 0.24 37.39
N LYS A 848 17.87 0.33 36.49
CA LYS A 848 17.02 1.54 36.37
C LYS A 848 15.60 1.21 35.96
N LEU A 849 14.67 1.96 36.54
CA LEU A 849 13.30 2.05 36.06
C LEU A 849 13.17 3.33 35.22
N GLN A 850 12.72 3.22 33.98
CA GLN A 850 12.43 4.35 33.12
C GLN A 850 10.92 4.53 33.01
N LEU A 851 10.47 5.75 33.30
CA LEU A 851 9.15 6.23 32.93
C LEU A 851 9.29 7.13 31.70
N ARG A 852 8.47 6.89 30.67
CA ARG A 852 8.41 7.74 29.49
C ARG A 852 6.94 8.02 29.12
N ILE A 853 6.62 9.29 28.93
CA ILE A 853 5.31 9.76 28.47
C ILE A 853 5.54 10.43 27.13
N ALA A 854 5.01 9.85 26.07
CA ALA A 854 5.10 10.38 24.72
C ALA A 854 3.74 10.89 24.26
N GLY A 855 3.71 12.12 23.77
CA GLY A 855 2.55 12.71 23.11
C GLY A 855 2.83 12.86 21.61
N TYR A 856 1.98 12.28 20.79
CA TYR A 856 1.99 12.48 19.34
C TYR A 856 0.96 13.54 18.99
N ASN A 857 1.31 14.45 18.11
CA ASN A 857 0.51 15.63 17.80
C ASN A 857 0.12 16.38 19.08
N VAL A 858 1.12 16.75 19.90
CA VAL A 858 0.88 17.35 21.25
C VAL A 858 0.06 18.64 21.19
N LEU A 859 0.13 19.35 20.07
CA LEU A 859 -0.62 20.58 19.83
C LEU A 859 -2.07 20.32 19.42
N ASN A 860 -2.45 19.05 19.22
CA ASN A 860 -3.77 18.64 18.77
C ASN A 860 -4.19 19.35 17.46
N HIS A 861 -3.24 19.50 16.54
CA HIS A 861 -3.44 20.16 15.28
C HIS A 861 -4.16 19.25 14.28
N PRO A 862 -5.40 19.58 13.85
CA PRO A 862 -6.09 18.79 12.84
C PRO A 862 -5.63 19.20 11.44
N ILE A 863 -5.53 18.21 10.56
CA ILE A 863 -5.17 18.39 9.15
C ILE A 863 -6.44 18.31 8.32
N GLN A 864 -6.57 19.22 7.38
CA GLN A 864 -7.70 19.27 6.47
C GLN A 864 -7.33 18.63 5.13
N PHE A 865 -8.13 17.65 4.69
CA PHE A 865 -7.97 16.98 3.39
C PHE A 865 -9.12 17.36 2.47
N PRO A 866 -8.89 17.46 1.14
CA PRO A 866 -9.99 17.55 0.19
C PRO A 866 -10.77 16.24 0.19
N ASP A 867 -12.08 16.32 0.08
CA ASP A 867 -12.90 15.20 -0.31
C ASP A 867 -12.90 15.09 -1.83
N THR A 868 -12.37 13.97 -2.35
CA THR A 868 -12.22 13.81 -3.80
C THR A 868 -13.56 13.63 -4.52
N ALA A 869 -14.54 13.07 -3.83
CA ALA A 869 -15.86 12.83 -4.41
C ALA A 869 -16.70 14.09 -4.56
N HIS A 870 -16.47 15.11 -3.72
CA HIS A 870 -17.27 16.34 -3.71
C HIS A 870 -16.44 17.56 -4.13
N ASN A 871 -15.28 17.76 -3.52
CA ASN A 871 -14.49 18.97 -3.76
C ASN A 871 -13.67 18.94 -5.06
N LEU A 872 -13.49 17.78 -5.67
CA LEU A 872 -12.76 17.61 -6.94
C LEU A 872 -13.66 17.09 -8.07
N THR A 873 -15.00 17.10 -7.87
CA THR A 873 -15.95 16.72 -8.91
C THR A 873 -16.44 17.97 -9.66
N LEU A 874 -16.13 18.03 -10.94
CA LEU A 874 -16.66 19.01 -11.88
C LEU A 874 -17.93 18.44 -12.51
N HIS A 875 -19.06 19.01 -12.17
CA HIS A 875 -20.32 18.66 -12.80
C HIS A 875 -20.89 19.90 -13.52
N TYR A 876 -21.41 19.71 -14.73
CA TYR A 876 -21.93 20.78 -15.57
C TYR A 876 -23.36 20.46 -16.00
N THR A 877 -24.22 21.46 -15.92
CA THR A 877 -25.54 21.42 -16.56
C THR A 877 -25.57 22.49 -17.66
N ASN A 878 -25.71 22.05 -18.91
CA ASN A 878 -25.68 22.93 -20.09
C ASN A 878 -24.41 23.82 -20.13
N GLY A 879 -23.27 23.25 -19.78
CA GLY A 879 -21.97 23.96 -19.79
C GLY A 879 -21.70 24.87 -18.59
N VAL A 880 -22.66 24.97 -17.65
CA VAL A 880 -22.51 25.76 -16.42
C VAL A 880 -22.17 24.81 -15.27
N MET A 881 -21.09 25.09 -14.56
CA MET A 881 -20.70 24.30 -13.38
C MET A 881 -21.77 24.45 -12.29
N ASP A 882 -22.23 23.32 -11.78
CA ASP A 882 -23.32 23.24 -10.80
C ASP A 882 -22.96 22.55 -9.49
N ASN A 883 -21.69 22.14 -9.31
CA ASN A 883 -21.21 21.67 -8.02
C ASN A 883 -20.74 22.83 -7.13
N PRO A 884 -21.50 23.24 -6.11
CA PRO A 884 -21.15 24.38 -5.26
C PRO A 884 -19.97 24.11 -4.34
N ASP A 885 -19.55 22.84 -4.19
CA ASP A 885 -18.46 22.43 -3.29
C ASP A 885 -17.12 22.24 -4.02
N PHE A 886 -17.11 22.39 -5.33
CA PHE A 886 -15.89 22.25 -6.13
C PHE A 886 -14.81 23.25 -5.70
N GLY A 887 -13.62 22.73 -5.37
CA GLY A 887 -12.49 23.52 -4.92
C GLY A 887 -12.50 23.94 -3.46
N LYS A 888 -13.57 23.70 -2.71
CA LYS A 888 -13.63 24.05 -1.28
C LYS A 888 -12.69 23.21 -0.43
N LEU A 889 -12.17 23.83 0.63
CA LEU A 889 -11.30 23.20 1.60
C LEU A 889 -12.10 22.27 2.53
N GLY A 890 -12.10 20.96 2.23
CA GLY A 890 -12.56 19.93 3.14
C GLY A 890 -13.94 20.12 3.75
N THR A 891 -14.81 20.80 3.01
CA THR A 891 -16.22 20.95 3.38
C THR A 891 -17.08 20.59 2.18
N TRP A 892 -18.06 19.77 2.38
CA TRP A 892 -19.09 19.52 1.40
C TRP A 892 -20.45 19.54 2.10
N THR A 893 -21.51 19.65 1.35
CA THR A 893 -22.86 19.62 1.88
C THR A 893 -23.48 18.27 1.57
N ASP A 894 -23.78 17.51 2.62
CA ASP A 894 -24.50 16.25 2.53
C ASP A 894 -25.87 16.42 3.19
N ASN A 895 -26.94 16.22 2.43
CA ASN A 895 -28.34 16.35 2.92
C ASN A 895 -28.60 17.68 3.65
N GLY A 896 -28.05 18.79 3.16
CA GLY A 896 -28.18 20.11 3.78
C GLY A 896 -27.30 20.33 5.01
N GLN A 897 -26.45 19.37 5.36
CA GLN A 897 -25.50 19.48 6.47
C GLN A 897 -24.07 19.68 5.94
N VAL A 898 -23.37 20.67 6.48
CA VAL A 898 -21.97 20.91 6.14
C VAL A 898 -21.07 19.90 6.87
N VAL A 899 -20.46 19.01 6.11
CA VAL A 899 -19.48 18.04 6.58
C VAL A 899 -18.08 18.63 6.44
N GLN A 900 -17.22 18.43 7.42
CA GLN A 900 -15.82 18.92 7.39
C GLN A 900 -14.84 17.77 7.52
N ASN A 901 -13.93 17.68 6.58
CA ASN A 901 -12.93 16.61 6.50
C ASN A 901 -11.61 17.03 7.21
N LYS A 902 -11.68 17.16 8.53
CA LYS A 902 -10.49 17.41 9.38
C LYS A 902 -10.20 16.21 10.26
N TYR A 903 -8.97 15.70 10.12
CA TYR A 903 -8.48 14.56 10.87
C TYR A 903 -7.23 14.93 11.66
N GLY A 904 -7.00 14.20 12.72
CA GLY A 904 -5.84 14.35 13.57
C GLY A 904 -6.22 14.61 15.01
N ARG A 905 -5.69 13.79 15.87
CA ARG A 905 -5.90 13.86 17.32
C ARG A 905 -4.57 13.69 18.03
N ARG A 906 -4.52 14.23 19.25
CA ARG A 906 -3.40 13.94 20.15
C ARG A 906 -3.53 12.53 20.70
N ILE A 907 -2.44 11.75 20.58
CA ILE A 907 -2.31 10.41 21.15
C ILE A 907 -1.26 10.47 22.24
N VAL A 908 -1.55 9.84 23.39
CA VAL A 908 -0.59 9.74 24.50
C VAL A 908 -0.21 8.28 24.71
N GLN A 909 1.07 8.04 24.88
CA GLN A 909 1.65 6.73 25.19
C GLN A 909 2.45 6.79 26.47
N ILE A 910 2.22 5.84 27.35
CA ILE A 910 3.00 5.65 28.59
C ILE A 910 3.86 4.40 28.40
N VAL A 911 5.13 4.51 28.78
CA VAL A 911 6.08 3.39 28.75
C VAL A 911 6.73 3.25 30.12
N LEU A 912 6.71 2.04 30.63
CA LEU A 912 7.50 1.63 31.78
C LEU A 912 8.53 0.60 31.31
N ARG A 913 9.78 0.80 31.74
CA ARG A 913 10.89 -0.10 31.40
C ARG A 913 11.82 -0.27 32.56
N TYR A 914 11.98 -1.48 33.04
CA TYR A 914 13.02 -1.87 33.96
C TYR A 914 14.18 -2.49 33.19
N SER A 915 15.42 -2.11 33.51
CA SER A 915 16.61 -2.67 32.88
C SER A 915 17.73 -2.86 33.90
N PHE A 916 18.51 -3.89 33.73
CA PHE A 916 19.65 -4.29 34.60
C PHE A 916 20.84 -4.71 33.76
#